data_4b2c0d06c72a1d4000ffc7cb876592d6
#
_entry.id   4b2c0d06c72a1d4000ffc7cb876592d6
#
_cell.length_a   1.000
_cell.length_b   1.000
_cell.length_c   1.000
_cell.angle_alpha   90.00
_cell.angle_beta   90.00
_cell.angle_gamma   90.00
#
_symmetry.space_group_name_H-M   'P 1'
#
loop_
_entity.id
_entity.type
_entity.pdbx_description
1 polymer ?
#
loop_
_entity_poly.entity_id
_entity_poly.type
_entity_poly.pdbx_seq_one_letter_code
_entity_poly.pdbx_strand_id
1 'polypeptide(L)'
;MAVVFRWLMRIATLLVVIAVIGVGGAYWLASRSLPEYDDTVKVAHLSAEVEIVRDNANVPHIFGENDRDVFYGLGFAHAQDRLWQMITMRRTVQGRLSEVFGTATVRIDRLLRRFDLYTLSVQSLQALDPKTRAALDAYAEGVNARLDQINKEALGRGAPEMLLFDAPVAPWRAADSVALVKLMALQLSGHLDAEVKRARTSLALPDQDRLADILPDAPGSGIAALPEYAQLAPGLPQFAANIPLDPSPLSPFKTFDLAGASNAWAAARDRSASGGTLIANDPHLGFTAPTIWYLARLELQSGGVIGGTIPGIPVVLTGRSSALGWGITSSYADDQDVYIEELNPDNSEEYRTPDGFKRFTKRASIITVKDADPITLTLRWTDNGPVLPGSHYNLAAITPPGHVAALNWTALDPADTSIAAAMQLMEAKTVEEGIASGEAYIAPSQNLTLVDVNTIAMKTIGALPARDAAHQSQGRMPTPGWIAANRWQGRLPYSANPEFLSPRGGILGNTNNKTVDRPFPNHVSFLWGDTQRIQRWRSLMQRRQVHTRDSFIEAQLDTVSFTARSLLPLIGAELWFTGETAPDGTPERQRQRALTLLAGWSGEMNEHLPEPLIYAAWVRALQERLIQDELGALAQEYDHVDPLFIERVFRDVDGAAAWCDVLQSAPKETCPDMARLALDDALVWINETWGSQLESLRWGDAHQATHDHQTLGEVPVLRYFMNIRQSTSGGDNTLLRGRTRGTGPDPFANVHGAGFRGVYDFADPDSSVFVTSTGQSGHFLSHYYDDLAQLWRRGEYIPMSLDEDLARAAPVGITKLIPETP
;
A
#
# COMPACT_ATOMS: atom_id res chain seq x y z
N MET A 1 -17.23 -4.56 60.43
CA MET A 1 -16.35 -3.87 59.45
C MET A 1 -14.99 -4.52 59.27
N ALA A 2 -14.20 -4.73 60.33
CA ALA A 2 -12.85 -5.32 60.20
C ALA A 2 -12.83 -6.75 59.63
N VAL A 3 -13.79 -7.60 59.93
CA VAL A 3 -13.89 -8.98 59.39
C VAL A 3 -14.20 -8.95 57.89
N VAL A 4 -15.15 -8.12 57.45
CA VAL A 4 -15.51 -7.97 56.04
C VAL A 4 -14.30 -7.42 55.24
N PHE A 5 -13.59 -6.43 55.77
CA PHE A 5 -12.39 -5.87 55.14
C PHE A 5 -11.29 -6.94 54.97
N ARG A 6 -11.06 -7.79 55.98
CA ARG A 6 -10.08 -8.90 55.88
C ARG A 6 -10.47 -9.91 54.79
N TRP A 7 -11.77 -10.22 54.66
CA TRP A 7 -12.23 -11.13 53.60
C TRP A 7 -12.12 -10.48 52.20
N LEU A 8 -12.43 -9.21 52.08
CA LEU A 8 -12.24 -8.47 50.83
C LEU A 8 -10.76 -8.41 50.41
N MET A 9 -9.86 -8.16 51.36
CA MET A 9 -8.42 -8.19 51.11
C MET A 9 -7.94 -9.57 50.67
N ARG A 10 -8.41 -10.66 51.31
CA ARG A 10 -8.06 -12.02 50.91
C ARG A 10 -8.56 -12.36 49.53
N ILE A 11 -9.79 -11.96 49.19
CA ILE A 11 -10.36 -12.14 47.82
C ILE A 11 -9.55 -11.33 46.81
N ALA A 12 -9.25 -10.07 47.10
CA ALA A 12 -8.42 -9.24 46.23
C ALA A 12 -7.03 -9.84 46.01
N THR A 13 -6.37 -10.30 47.10
CA THR A 13 -5.08 -10.99 47.00
C THR A 13 -5.18 -12.27 46.18
N LEU A 14 -6.22 -13.09 46.37
CA LEU A 14 -6.44 -14.29 45.57
C LEU A 14 -6.63 -13.97 44.10
N LEU A 15 -7.44 -12.94 43.75
CA LEU A 15 -7.63 -12.49 42.39
C LEU A 15 -6.31 -12.01 41.74
N VAL A 16 -5.50 -11.25 42.49
CA VAL A 16 -4.16 -10.83 42.03
C VAL A 16 -3.26 -12.05 41.78
N VAL A 17 -3.24 -13.01 42.68
CA VAL A 17 -2.44 -14.25 42.51
C VAL A 17 -2.90 -15.03 41.28
N ILE A 18 -4.20 -15.20 41.10
CA ILE A 18 -4.78 -15.86 39.90
C ILE A 18 -4.41 -15.10 38.62
N ALA A 19 -4.50 -13.77 38.64
CA ALA A 19 -4.11 -12.94 37.49
C ALA A 19 -2.61 -13.09 37.16
N VAL A 20 -1.73 -13.08 38.20
CA VAL A 20 -0.28 -13.27 37.98
C VAL A 20 0.03 -14.67 37.44
N ILE A 21 -0.62 -15.71 37.96
CA ILE A 21 -0.45 -17.09 37.45
C ILE A 21 -0.98 -17.15 36.01
N GLY A 22 -2.13 -16.53 35.68
CA GLY A 22 -2.70 -16.48 34.34
C GLY A 22 -1.77 -15.78 33.35
N VAL A 23 -1.25 -14.60 33.72
CA VAL A 23 -0.30 -13.84 32.87
C VAL A 23 1.01 -14.61 32.70
N GLY A 24 1.55 -15.19 33.78
CA GLY A 24 2.77 -16.02 33.73
C GLY A 24 2.58 -17.25 32.82
N GLY A 25 1.43 -17.91 32.92
CA GLY A 25 1.07 -19.04 32.05
C GLY A 25 0.92 -18.63 30.57
N ALA A 26 0.26 -17.51 30.32
CA ALA A 26 0.13 -16.97 28.97
C ALA A 26 1.49 -16.58 28.37
N TYR A 27 2.33 -15.92 29.15
CA TYR A 27 3.71 -15.60 28.76
C TYR A 27 4.52 -16.86 28.43
N TRP A 28 4.47 -17.86 29.30
CA TRP A 28 5.18 -19.13 29.10
C TRP A 28 4.70 -19.85 27.84
N LEU A 29 3.40 -19.88 27.60
CA LEU A 29 2.84 -20.49 26.37
C LEU A 29 3.27 -19.71 25.12
N ALA A 30 3.16 -18.40 25.13
CA ALA A 30 3.55 -17.56 24.01
C ALA A 30 5.06 -17.64 23.74
N SER A 31 5.90 -17.66 24.79
CA SER A 31 7.36 -17.74 24.63
C SER A 31 7.85 -19.07 24.04
N ARG A 32 7.02 -20.12 24.04
CA ARG A 32 7.37 -21.41 23.40
C ARG A 32 7.53 -21.31 21.88
N SER A 33 6.96 -20.29 21.24
CA SER A 33 7.06 -20.05 19.79
C SER A 33 8.13 -19.03 19.41
N LEU A 34 8.89 -18.50 20.38
CA LEU A 34 10.04 -17.64 20.09
C LEU A 34 11.07 -18.42 19.26
N PRO A 35 11.56 -17.86 18.13
CA PRO A 35 12.58 -18.50 17.32
C PRO A 35 13.89 -18.66 18.08
N GLU A 36 14.52 -19.85 17.98
CA GLU A 36 15.92 -20.06 18.33
C GLU A 36 16.72 -19.87 17.04
N TYR A 37 17.70 -18.99 17.04
CA TYR A 37 18.48 -18.66 15.85
C TYR A 37 19.84 -19.37 15.81
N ASP A 38 20.33 -19.88 16.93
CA ASP A 38 21.57 -20.67 16.98
C ASP A 38 21.22 -22.16 17.16
N ASP A 39 20.90 -22.81 16.03
CA ASP A 39 20.34 -24.17 16.03
C ASP A 39 20.86 -24.99 14.83
N THR A 40 20.81 -26.32 14.97
CA THR A 40 21.13 -27.26 13.89
C THR A 40 19.96 -28.19 13.65
N VAL A 41 19.28 -27.99 12.52
CA VAL A 41 18.05 -28.69 12.17
C VAL A 41 18.30 -29.69 11.04
N LYS A 42 17.95 -30.95 11.25
CA LYS A 42 17.92 -31.94 10.18
C LYS A 42 16.63 -31.86 9.39
N VAL A 43 16.76 -31.71 8.09
CA VAL A 43 15.63 -31.43 7.19
C VAL A 43 15.65 -32.32 5.96
N ALA A 44 14.48 -32.71 5.49
CA ALA A 44 14.32 -33.46 4.24
C ALA A 44 14.45 -32.53 3.01
N HIS A 45 14.70 -33.13 1.86
CA HIS A 45 14.70 -32.47 0.54
C HIS A 45 15.79 -31.41 0.30
N LEU A 46 16.74 -31.25 1.21
CA LEU A 46 17.91 -30.40 1.04
C LEU A 46 19.04 -31.21 0.39
N SER A 47 19.77 -30.62 -0.57
CA SER A 47 20.85 -31.31 -1.27
C SER A 47 22.22 -31.18 -0.57
N ALA A 48 22.48 -30.04 0.06
CA ALA A 48 23.68 -29.73 0.82
C ALA A 48 23.34 -28.90 2.07
N GLU A 49 24.31 -28.68 2.97
CA GLU A 49 24.12 -27.82 4.13
C GLU A 49 23.78 -26.38 3.71
N VAL A 50 22.83 -25.75 4.41
CA VAL A 50 22.51 -24.34 4.29
C VAL A 50 22.76 -23.65 5.62
N GLU A 51 23.49 -22.55 5.62
CA GLU A 51 23.64 -21.67 6.77
C GLU A 51 22.77 -20.42 6.64
N ILE A 52 21.98 -20.13 7.65
CA ILE A 52 21.24 -18.88 7.81
C ILE A 52 21.95 -18.09 8.90
N VAL A 53 22.82 -17.18 8.50
CA VAL A 53 23.58 -16.32 9.42
C VAL A 53 22.79 -15.05 9.66
N ARG A 54 22.38 -14.81 10.90
CA ARG A 54 21.67 -13.58 11.25
C ARG A 54 22.65 -12.56 11.79
N ASP A 55 22.78 -11.44 11.06
CA ASP A 55 23.65 -10.35 11.48
C ASP A 55 23.17 -9.67 12.79
N ASN A 56 23.83 -8.63 13.22
CA ASN A 56 23.51 -7.91 14.45
C ASN A 56 22.16 -7.18 14.45
N ALA A 57 21.54 -6.99 13.28
CA ALA A 57 20.18 -6.47 13.11
C ALA A 57 19.16 -7.58 12.83
N ASN A 58 19.53 -8.84 13.05
CA ASN A 58 18.72 -10.03 12.76
C ASN A 58 18.33 -10.19 11.28
N VAL A 59 19.07 -9.60 10.36
CA VAL A 59 18.88 -9.82 8.93
C VAL A 59 19.49 -11.18 8.57
N PRO A 60 18.72 -12.13 7.98
CA PRO A 60 19.25 -13.41 7.55
C PRO A 60 20.09 -13.27 6.28
N HIS A 61 21.31 -13.77 6.33
CA HIS A 61 22.20 -14.01 5.21
C HIS A 61 22.20 -15.50 4.92
N ILE A 62 21.70 -15.91 3.76
CA ILE A 62 21.46 -17.33 3.43
C ILE A 62 22.51 -17.82 2.46
N PHE A 63 23.30 -18.80 2.90
CA PHE A 63 24.39 -19.42 2.16
C PHE A 63 24.06 -20.90 1.87
N GLY A 64 24.21 -21.30 0.60
CA GLY A 64 24.01 -22.67 0.16
C GLY A 64 24.88 -22.98 -1.06
N GLU A 65 25.08 -24.24 -1.38
CA GLU A 65 25.88 -24.65 -2.54
C GLU A 65 25.24 -24.38 -3.90
N ASN A 66 23.92 -24.17 -3.92
CA ASN A 66 23.14 -23.92 -5.15
C ASN A 66 21.88 -23.08 -4.86
N ASP A 67 21.30 -22.45 -5.89
CA ASP A 67 20.15 -21.57 -5.79
C ASP A 67 18.94 -22.25 -5.12
N ARG A 68 18.71 -23.55 -5.43
CA ARG A 68 17.57 -24.31 -4.86
C ARG A 68 17.66 -24.34 -3.33
N ASP A 69 18.84 -24.67 -2.80
CA ASP A 69 19.06 -24.76 -1.36
C ASP A 69 19.01 -23.38 -0.68
N VAL A 70 19.44 -22.30 -1.39
CA VAL A 70 19.30 -20.91 -0.90
C VAL A 70 17.82 -20.51 -0.80
N PHE A 71 16.98 -20.82 -1.80
CA PHE A 71 15.54 -20.57 -1.73
C PHE A 71 14.85 -21.41 -0.64
N TYR A 72 15.30 -22.62 -0.41
CA TYR A 72 14.86 -23.43 0.73
C TYR A 72 15.16 -22.73 2.06
N GLY A 73 16.39 -22.24 2.24
CA GLY A 73 16.80 -21.47 3.43
C GLY A 73 15.93 -20.22 3.64
N LEU A 74 15.58 -19.50 2.57
CA LEU A 74 14.69 -18.33 2.65
C LEU A 74 13.28 -18.73 3.10
N GLY A 75 12.75 -19.85 2.59
CA GLY A 75 11.45 -20.37 3.01
C GLY A 75 11.42 -20.71 4.49
N PHE A 76 12.49 -21.34 4.99
CA PHE A 76 12.64 -21.64 6.40
C PHE A 76 12.72 -20.38 7.25
N ALA A 77 13.54 -19.38 6.85
CA ALA A 77 13.71 -18.12 7.59
C ALA A 77 12.42 -17.29 7.64
N HIS A 78 11.71 -17.16 6.52
CA HIS A 78 10.40 -16.49 6.48
C HIS A 78 9.38 -17.16 7.41
N ALA A 79 9.30 -18.49 7.41
CA ALA A 79 8.41 -19.24 8.29
C ALA A 79 8.85 -19.18 9.76
N GLN A 80 10.16 -19.07 10.03
CA GLN A 80 10.68 -18.94 11.39
C GLN A 80 10.24 -17.62 12.03
N ASP A 81 10.26 -16.53 11.27
CA ASP A 81 9.98 -15.19 11.79
C ASP A 81 8.56 -14.69 11.58
N ARG A 82 7.87 -15.10 10.50
CA ARG A 82 6.66 -14.45 9.99
C ARG A 82 5.52 -15.42 9.69
N LEU A 83 5.51 -16.62 10.32
CA LEU A 83 4.56 -17.69 9.99
C LEU A 83 3.10 -17.24 10.01
N TRP A 84 2.67 -16.52 11.07
CA TRP A 84 1.29 -16.04 11.17
C TRP A 84 0.92 -15.10 10.03
N GLN A 85 1.80 -14.14 9.72
CA GLN A 85 1.60 -13.21 8.60
C GLN A 85 1.44 -13.97 7.26
N MET A 86 2.32 -14.95 6.99
CA MET A 86 2.26 -15.79 5.79
C MET A 86 0.93 -16.55 5.69
N ILE A 87 0.51 -17.19 6.77
CA ILE A 87 -0.74 -17.97 6.82
C ILE A 87 -1.96 -17.07 6.61
N THR A 88 -1.97 -15.90 7.24
CA THR A 88 -3.08 -14.95 7.13
C THR A 88 -3.18 -14.42 5.71
N MET A 89 -2.09 -14.01 5.07
CA MET A 89 -2.08 -13.57 3.67
C MET A 89 -2.53 -14.68 2.72
N ARG A 90 -2.05 -15.92 2.91
CA ARG A 90 -2.49 -17.08 2.13
C ARG A 90 -4.00 -17.32 2.27
N ARG A 91 -4.55 -17.31 3.50
CA ARG A 91 -5.99 -17.47 3.73
C ARG A 91 -6.79 -16.34 3.10
N THR A 92 -6.27 -15.12 3.14
CA THR A 92 -6.88 -13.96 2.50
C THR A 92 -7.06 -14.21 1.01
N VAL A 93 -5.98 -14.48 0.27
CA VAL A 93 -6.07 -14.67 -1.18
C VAL A 93 -6.90 -15.89 -1.58
N GLN A 94 -6.98 -16.91 -0.72
CA GLN A 94 -7.83 -18.08 -0.90
C GLN A 94 -9.33 -17.80 -0.61
N GLY A 95 -9.69 -16.66 0.00
CA GLY A 95 -11.04 -16.40 0.50
C GLY A 95 -11.45 -17.41 1.58
N ARG A 96 -10.57 -17.63 2.58
CA ARG A 96 -10.69 -18.63 3.63
C ARG A 96 -10.48 -18.08 5.04
N LEU A 97 -10.61 -16.77 5.21
CA LEU A 97 -10.50 -16.13 6.52
C LEU A 97 -11.62 -16.57 7.47
N SER A 98 -12.83 -16.80 6.95
CA SER A 98 -13.99 -17.18 7.74
C SER A 98 -13.87 -18.54 8.44
N GLU A 99 -12.95 -19.40 7.96
CA GLU A 99 -12.62 -20.66 8.65
C GLU A 99 -11.99 -20.43 10.03
N VAL A 100 -11.40 -19.25 10.23
CA VAL A 100 -10.68 -18.86 11.46
C VAL A 100 -11.45 -17.80 12.24
N PHE A 101 -11.96 -16.77 11.53
CA PHE A 101 -12.55 -15.57 12.12
C PHE A 101 -14.08 -15.54 12.08
N GLY A 102 -14.73 -16.62 11.61
CA GLY A 102 -16.18 -16.76 11.58
C GLY A 102 -16.85 -15.76 10.65
N THR A 103 -18.03 -15.31 11.04
CA THR A 103 -18.89 -14.43 10.21
C THR A 103 -18.29 -13.07 9.90
N ALA A 104 -17.36 -12.57 10.70
CA ALA A 104 -16.74 -11.25 10.54
C ALA A 104 -16.00 -11.07 9.20
N THR A 105 -15.48 -12.15 8.60
CA THR A 105 -14.71 -12.10 7.36
C THR A 105 -15.40 -12.68 6.14
N VAL A 106 -16.68 -13.08 6.28
CA VAL A 106 -17.48 -13.66 5.18
C VAL A 106 -17.58 -12.71 3.98
N ARG A 107 -17.71 -11.40 4.24
CA ARG A 107 -17.80 -10.38 3.19
C ARG A 107 -16.52 -10.36 2.33
N ILE A 108 -15.37 -10.39 2.96
CA ILE A 108 -14.05 -10.42 2.30
C ILE A 108 -13.91 -11.73 1.51
N ASP A 109 -14.20 -12.88 2.13
CA ASP A 109 -14.08 -14.19 1.47
C ASP A 109 -14.99 -14.27 0.24
N ARG A 110 -16.21 -13.76 0.31
CA ARG A 110 -17.12 -13.70 -0.83
C ARG A 110 -16.55 -12.95 -2.03
N LEU A 111 -15.83 -11.85 -1.81
CA LEU A 111 -15.24 -11.07 -2.88
C LEU A 111 -13.99 -11.77 -3.44
N LEU A 112 -13.08 -12.24 -2.57
CA LEU A 112 -11.86 -12.91 -3.00
C LEU A 112 -12.13 -14.21 -3.76
N ARG A 113 -13.19 -14.94 -3.38
CA ARG A 113 -13.67 -16.10 -4.15
C ARG A 113 -14.16 -15.72 -5.55
N ARG A 114 -14.69 -14.50 -5.75
CA ARG A 114 -15.12 -14.04 -7.07
C ARG A 114 -13.99 -13.60 -7.96
N PHE A 115 -12.95 -12.97 -7.42
CA PHE A 115 -11.71 -12.73 -8.16
C PHE A 115 -11.00 -14.02 -8.53
N ASP A 116 -11.15 -15.05 -7.72
CA ASP A 116 -10.60 -16.40 -7.93
C ASP A 116 -9.08 -16.45 -8.09
N LEU A 117 -8.38 -15.52 -7.45
CA LEU A 117 -6.94 -15.30 -7.57
C LEU A 117 -6.12 -16.58 -7.30
N TYR A 118 -6.58 -17.39 -6.34
CA TYR A 118 -5.87 -18.63 -6.00
C TYR A 118 -5.94 -19.70 -7.10
N THR A 119 -7.09 -19.88 -7.74
CA THR A 119 -7.21 -20.79 -8.88
C THR A 119 -6.35 -20.33 -10.06
N LEU A 120 -6.35 -19.01 -10.31
CA LEU A 120 -5.50 -18.41 -11.34
C LEU A 120 -4.01 -18.61 -11.02
N SER A 121 -3.61 -18.52 -9.76
CA SER A 121 -2.22 -18.76 -9.33
C SER A 121 -1.78 -20.21 -9.57
N VAL A 122 -2.67 -21.17 -9.34
CA VAL A 122 -2.40 -22.59 -9.68
C VAL A 122 -2.23 -22.76 -11.18
N GLN A 123 -3.01 -22.07 -12.00
CA GLN A 123 -2.88 -22.10 -13.45
C GLN A 123 -1.58 -21.43 -13.93
N SER A 124 -1.20 -20.31 -13.33
CA SER A 124 0.03 -19.57 -13.65
C SER A 124 1.29 -20.41 -13.50
N LEU A 125 1.31 -21.39 -12.58
CA LEU A 125 2.45 -22.30 -12.46
C LEU A 125 2.77 -23.04 -13.77
N GLN A 126 1.80 -23.26 -14.64
CA GLN A 126 2.01 -23.95 -15.91
C GLN A 126 2.76 -23.07 -16.93
N ALA A 127 2.67 -21.77 -16.80
CA ALA A 127 3.33 -20.79 -17.66
C ALA A 127 4.79 -20.47 -17.22
N LEU A 128 5.16 -20.86 -16.00
CA LEU A 128 6.50 -20.59 -15.46
C LEU A 128 7.55 -21.55 -16.07
N ASP A 129 8.75 -21.04 -16.25
CA ASP A 129 9.90 -21.81 -16.65
C ASP A 129 10.34 -22.81 -15.55
N PRO A 130 11.10 -23.87 -15.92
CA PRO A 130 11.50 -24.89 -14.95
C PRO A 130 12.36 -24.39 -13.79
N LYS A 131 13.23 -23.38 -14.01
CA LYS A 131 14.10 -22.81 -12.97
C LYS A 131 13.26 -22.08 -11.92
N THR A 132 12.37 -21.20 -12.35
CA THR A 132 11.41 -20.52 -11.47
C THR A 132 10.56 -21.50 -10.67
N ARG A 133 10.04 -22.55 -11.31
CA ARG A 133 9.24 -23.57 -10.60
C ARG A 133 10.06 -24.30 -9.55
N ALA A 134 11.30 -24.71 -9.87
CA ALA A 134 12.19 -25.38 -8.92
C ALA A 134 12.51 -24.48 -7.70
N ALA A 135 12.70 -23.18 -7.91
CA ALA A 135 12.91 -22.22 -6.82
C ALA A 135 11.68 -22.08 -5.92
N LEU A 136 10.48 -22.01 -6.51
CA LEU A 136 9.22 -21.94 -5.76
C LEU A 136 8.94 -23.22 -4.98
N ASP A 137 9.23 -24.38 -5.55
CA ASP A 137 9.09 -25.68 -4.87
C ASP A 137 10.08 -25.79 -3.71
N ALA A 138 11.34 -25.41 -3.91
CA ALA A 138 12.35 -25.39 -2.84
C ALA A 138 11.99 -24.44 -1.70
N TYR A 139 11.51 -23.24 -2.02
CA TYR A 139 11.01 -22.31 -1.02
C TYR A 139 9.86 -22.92 -0.21
N ALA A 140 8.90 -23.56 -0.88
CA ALA A 140 7.78 -24.24 -0.22
C ALA A 140 8.25 -25.39 0.69
N GLU A 141 9.24 -26.17 0.26
CA GLU A 141 9.87 -27.21 1.08
C GLU A 141 10.55 -26.62 2.32
N GLY A 142 11.23 -25.48 2.21
CA GLY A 142 11.83 -24.77 3.34
C GLY A 142 10.81 -24.30 4.38
N VAL A 143 9.69 -23.70 3.92
CA VAL A 143 8.55 -23.35 4.79
C VAL A 143 8.01 -24.59 5.51
N ASN A 144 7.83 -25.69 4.78
CA ASN A 144 7.29 -26.93 5.32
C ASN A 144 8.26 -27.60 6.32
N ALA A 145 9.57 -27.49 6.08
CA ALA A 145 10.58 -27.97 7.05
C ALA A 145 10.46 -27.27 8.40
N ARG A 146 10.21 -25.95 8.39
CA ARG A 146 9.93 -25.22 9.64
C ARG A 146 8.62 -25.65 10.28
N LEU A 147 7.56 -25.90 9.53
CA LEU A 147 6.30 -26.46 10.04
C LEU A 147 6.52 -27.84 10.69
N ASP A 148 7.31 -28.70 10.07
CA ASP A 148 7.67 -30.02 10.60
C ASP A 148 8.47 -29.90 11.89
N GLN A 149 9.43 -28.98 11.96
CA GLN A 149 10.19 -28.69 13.21
C GLN A 149 9.25 -28.25 14.32
N ILE A 150 8.33 -27.31 14.05
CA ILE A 150 7.34 -26.84 15.04
C ILE A 150 6.52 -27.99 15.60
N ASN A 151 6.10 -28.92 14.76
CA ASN A 151 5.31 -30.09 15.18
C ASN A 151 6.13 -31.11 15.95
N LYS A 152 7.36 -31.42 15.52
CA LYS A 152 8.26 -32.39 16.17
C LYS A 152 8.70 -31.91 17.56
N GLU A 153 9.00 -30.61 17.70
CA GLU A 153 9.58 -30.03 18.92
C GLU A 153 8.56 -29.31 19.80
N ALA A 154 7.29 -29.32 19.43
CA ALA A 154 6.19 -28.65 20.15
C ALA A 154 6.48 -27.15 20.43
N LEU A 155 6.93 -26.42 19.39
CA LEU A 155 7.33 -25.02 19.49
C LEU A 155 6.12 -24.06 19.49
N GLY A 156 5.23 -24.18 20.47
CA GLY A 156 4.12 -23.23 20.68
C GLY A 156 3.23 -23.00 19.45
N ARG A 157 3.07 -24.02 18.57
CA ARG A 157 2.38 -23.94 17.25
C ARG A 157 3.02 -22.97 16.26
N GLY A 158 4.21 -22.43 16.55
CA GLY A 158 5.01 -21.58 15.66
C GLY A 158 4.70 -20.09 15.70
N ALA A 159 3.58 -19.69 16.30
CA ALA A 159 3.24 -18.30 16.52
C ALA A 159 2.23 -18.17 17.68
N PRO A 160 2.31 -17.11 18.51
CA PRO A 160 1.42 -16.94 19.65
C PRO A 160 -0.06 -16.77 19.25
N GLU A 161 -0.35 -16.19 18.08
CA GLU A 161 -1.69 -16.05 17.56
C GLU A 161 -2.38 -17.40 17.33
N MET A 162 -1.61 -18.43 16.99
CA MET A 162 -2.13 -19.79 16.78
C MET A 162 -2.60 -20.48 18.07
N LEU A 163 -2.28 -19.93 19.21
CA LEU A 163 -2.85 -20.37 20.50
C LEU A 163 -4.29 -19.87 20.68
N LEU A 164 -4.61 -18.72 20.06
CA LEU A 164 -5.94 -18.09 20.12
C LEU A 164 -6.82 -18.51 18.95
N PHE A 165 -6.20 -18.74 17.78
CA PHE A 165 -6.88 -19.11 16.55
C PHE A 165 -6.48 -20.53 16.14
N ASP A 166 -7.20 -21.52 16.72
CA ASP A 166 -6.95 -22.94 16.45
C ASP A 166 -7.45 -23.32 15.05
N ALA A 167 -6.55 -23.24 14.08
CA ALA A 167 -6.85 -23.66 12.71
C ALA A 167 -5.71 -24.51 12.16
N PRO A 168 -6.02 -25.63 11.44
CA PRO A 168 -5.01 -26.44 10.81
C PRO A 168 -4.17 -25.62 9.83
N VAL A 169 -2.85 -25.80 9.87
CA VAL A 169 -1.93 -25.22 8.90
C VAL A 169 -1.63 -26.24 7.83
N ALA A 170 -2.16 -26.04 6.62
CA ALA A 170 -1.81 -26.86 5.48
C ALA A 170 -0.37 -26.59 5.04
N PRO A 171 0.34 -27.58 4.47
CA PRO A 171 1.64 -27.37 3.88
C PRO A 171 1.64 -26.23 2.86
N TRP A 172 2.72 -25.50 2.78
CA TRP A 172 2.94 -24.45 1.78
C TRP A 172 3.18 -25.07 0.40
N ARG A 173 2.69 -24.44 -0.64
CA ARG A 173 2.83 -24.86 -2.04
C ARG A 173 3.37 -23.72 -2.89
N ALA A 174 4.02 -24.01 -3.99
CA ALA A 174 4.47 -23.01 -4.96
C ALA A 174 3.35 -22.02 -5.38
N ALA A 175 2.13 -22.52 -5.55
CA ALA A 175 0.97 -21.68 -5.86
C ALA A 175 0.64 -20.65 -4.78
N ASP A 176 0.97 -20.91 -3.51
CA ASP A 176 0.74 -19.95 -2.41
C ASP A 176 1.59 -18.70 -2.61
N SER A 177 2.85 -18.87 -3.04
CA SER A 177 3.75 -17.74 -3.32
C SER A 177 3.29 -16.92 -4.54
N VAL A 178 2.86 -17.56 -5.61
CA VAL A 178 2.26 -16.86 -6.78
C VAL A 178 0.97 -16.12 -6.37
N ALA A 179 0.16 -16.74 -5.51
CA ALA A 179 -1.07 -16.13 -5.02
C ALA A 179 -0.82 -14.86 -4.18
N LEU A 180 0.28 -14.81 -3.43
CA LEU A 180 0.66 -13.60 -2.71
C LEU A 180 1.08 -12.46 -3.65
N VAL A 181 1.71 -12.74 -4.80
CA VAL A 181 1.96 -11.70 -5.83
C VAL A 181 0.63 -11.12 -6.34
N LYS A 182 -0.37 -11.96 -6.62
CA LYS A 182 -1.70 -11.50 -7.02
C LYS A 182 -2.44 -10.75 -5.89
N LEU A 183 -2.22 -11.13 -4.64
CA LEU A 183 -2.74 -10.38 -3.49
C LEU A 183 -2.11 -8.99 -3.42
N MET A 184 -0.80 -8.87 -3.67
CA MET A 184 -0.12 -7.58 -3.75
C MET A 184 -0.66 -6.74 -4.91
N ALA A 185 -0.93 -7.35 -6.07
CA ALA A 185 -1.59 -6.65 -7.17
C ALA A 185 -2.95 -6.07 -6.76
N LEU A 186 -3.74 -6.82 -5.98
CA LEU A 186 -5.03 -6.34 -5.46
C LEU A 186 -4.87 -5.16 -4.49
N GLN A 187 -3.86 -5.19 -3.62
CA GLN A 187 -3.59 -4.10 -2.67
C GLN A 187 -3.07 -2.82 -3.34
N LEU A 188 -2.44 -2.96 -4.51
CA LEU A 188 -1.85 -1.84 -5.26
C LEU A 188 -2.74 -1.33 -6.40
N SER A 189 -3.86 -2.01 -6.71
CA SER A 189 -4.82 -1.56 -7.71
C SER A 189 -5.78 -0.51 -7.15
N GLY A 190 -6.24 0.39 -8.01
CA GLY A 190 -7.15 1.47 -7.62
C GLY A 190 -8.13 1.90 -8.73
N HIS A 191 -7.98 1.40 -9.95
CA HIS A 191 -8.80 1.86 -11.10
C HIS A 191 -10.26 1.45 -10.98
N LEU A 192 -10.56 0.24 -10.49
CA LEU A 192 -11.95 -0.19 -10.21
C LEU A 192 -12.67 0.82 -9.30
N ASP A 193 -12.05 1.20 -8.17
CA ASP A 193 -12.63 2.18 -7.26
C ASP A 193 -12.76 3.56 -7.90
N ALA A 194 -11.74 3.99 -8.66
CA ALA A 194 -11.72 5.28 -9.34
C ALA A 194 -12.82 5.40 -10.40
N GLU A 195 -13.02 4.37 -11.21
CA GLU A 195 -14.09 4.34 -12.20
C GLU A 195 -15.48 4.44 -11.53
N VAL A 196 -15.70 3.65 -10.47
CA VAL A 196 -16.96 3.66 -9.74
C VAL A 196 -17.19 5.00 -9.03
N LYS A 197 -16.16 5.55 -8.38
CA LYS A 197 -16.21 6.87 -7.73
C LYS A 197 -16.54 7.96 -8.75
N ARG A 198 -15.88 7.97 -9.90
CA ARG A 198 -16.14 8.94 -10.99
C ARG A 198 -17.57 8.80 -11.53
N ALA A 199 -18.06 7.58 -11.76
CA ALA A 199 -19.43 7.35 -12.22
C ALA A 199 -20.46 7.86 -11.19
N ARG A 200 -20.29 7.58 -9.92
CA ARG A 200 -21.18 8.05 -8.83
C ARG A 200 -21.14 9.57 -8.70
N THR A 201 -19.97 10.17 -8.81
CA THR A 201 -19.83 11.64 -8.78
C THR A 201 -20.48 12.27 -9.99
N SER A 202 -20.36 11.67 -11.18
CA SER A 202 -21.07 12.10 -12.39
C SER A 202 -22.61 12.03 -12.25
N LEU A 203 -23.13 11.04 -11.50
CA LEU A 203 -24.57 10.96 -11.21
C LEU A 203 -25.04 12.01 -10.19
N ALA A 204 -24.15 12.41 -9.26
CA ALA A 204 -24.47 13.43 -8.26
C ALA A 204 -24.36 14.86 -8.84
N LEU A 205 -23.40 15.08 -9.77
CA LEU A 205 -23.13 16.37 -10.37
C LEU A 205 -23.71 16.41 -11.79
N PRO A 206 -24.76 17.21 -12.04
CA PRO A 206 -25.34 17.33 -13.40
C PRO A 206 -24.44 18.08 -14.37
N ASP A 207 -23.45 18.81 -13.86
CA ASP A 207 -22.51 19.59 -14.64
C ASP A 207 -21.15 18.84 -14.77
N GLN A 208 -20.74 18.54 -16.00
CA GLN A 208 -19.48 17.83 -16.27
C GLN A 208 -18.24 18.68 -15.98
N ASP A 209 -18.34 20.00 -16.04
CA ASP A 209 -17.22 20.88 -15.68
C ASP A 209 -16.95 20.77 -14.16
N ARG A 210 -18.00 20.63 -13.34
CA ARG A 210 -17.89 20.35 -11.89
C ARG A 210 -17.24 19.01 -11.61
N LEU A 211 -17.52 17.99 -12.41
CA LEU A 211 -16.82 16.69 -12.31
C LEU A 211 -15.32 16.83 -12.60
N ALA A 212 -14.94 17.62 -13.59
CA ALA A 212 -13.53 17.88 -13.91
C ALA A 212 -12.82 18.73 -12.86
N ASP A 213 -13.54 19.54 -12.07
CA ASP A 213 -12.96 20.28 -10.97
C ASP A 213 -12.55 19.36 -9.81
N ILE A 214 -13.48 18.49 -9.37
CA ILE A 214 -13.26 17.63 -8.18
C ILE A 214 -12.45 16.35 -8.49
N LEU A 215 -12.43 15.90 -9.73
CA LEU A 215 -11.63 14.77 -10.23
C LEU A 215 -10.78 15.22 -11.43
N PRO A 216 -9.87 16.17 -11.21
CA PRO A 216 -9.06 16.73 -12.29
C PRO A 216 -8.06 15.71 -12.81
N ASP A 217 -7.74 15.82 -14.09
CA ASP A 217 -6.61 15.08 -14.66
C ASP A 217 -5.29 15.73 -14.21
N ALA A 218 -4.26 14.91 -14.06
CA ALA A 218 -2.92 15.43 -13.79
C ALA A 218 -2.49 16.43 -14.88
N PRO A 219 -1.83 17.54 -14.51
CA PRO A 219 -1.40 18.55 -15.46
C PRO A 219 -0.66 17.97 -16.68
N GLY A 220 -0.96 18.47 -17.88
CA GLY A 220 -0.38 18.06 -19.15
C GLY A 220 -1.16 16.96 -19.89
N SER A 221 -2.22 16.35 -19.33
CA SER A 221 -3.14 15.51 -20.09
C SER A 221 -4.20 16.37 -20.78
N GLY A 222 -4.37 16.20 -22.09
CA GLY A 222 -5.54 16.75 -22.79
C GLY A 222 -6.81 16.09 -22.25
N ILE A 223 -7.78 16.88 -21.76
CA ILE A 223 -9.07 16.37 -21.32
C ILE A 223 -9.94 16.20 -22.56
N ALA A 224 -10.31 14.95 -22.88
CA ALA A 224 -11.41 14.72 -23.81
C ALA A 224 -12.73 14.81 -23.02
N ALA A 225 -13.73 15.44 -23.60
CA ALA A 225 -15.07 15.45 -23.03
C ALA A 225 -15.58 14.00 -22.93
N LEU A 226 -15.91 13.56 -21.72
CA LEU A 226 -16.49 12.25 -21.48
C LEU A 226 -18.02 12.36 -21.45
N PRO A 227 -18.77 11.30 -21.85
CA PRO A 227 -20.21 11.29 -21.66
C PRO A 227 -20.55 11.26 -20.16
N GLU A 228 -21.72 11.80 -19.82
CA GLU A 228 -22.26 11.60 -18.46
C GLU A 228 -22.53 10.12 -18.21
N TYR A 229 -22.29 9.65 -16.99
CA TYR A 229 -22.49 8.24 -16.67
C TYR A 229 -23.93 7.77 -16.91
N ALA A 230 -24.91 8.64 -16.65
CA ALA A 230 -26.32 8.36 -16.93
C ALA A 230 -26.60 8.06 -18.42
N GLN A 231 -25.79 8.56 -19.35
CA GLN A 231 -25.90 8.25 -20.78
C GLN A 231 -25.31 6.88 -21.13
N LEU A 232 -24.26 6.45 -20.41
CA LEU A 232 -23.65 5.12 -20.58
C LEU A 232 -24.51 4.02 -19.94
N ALA A 233 -25.16 4.30 -18.83
CA ALA A 233 -25.99 3.37 -18.06
C ALA A 233 -27.38 3.96 -17.77
N PRO A 234 -28.27 4.03 -18.75
CA PRO A 234 -29.61 4.59 -18.56
C PRO A 234 -30.44 3.76 -17.57
N GLY A 235 -31.31 4.42 -16.82
CA GLY A 235 -32.21 3.77 -15.84
C GLY A 235 -31.69 3.75 -14.40
N LEU A 236 -30.57 4.42 -14.13
CA LEU A 236 -30.10 4.61 -12.76
C LEU A 236 -30.90 5.71 -12.03
N PRO A 237 -31.19 5.53 -10.73
CA PRO A 237 -31.73 6.60 -9.91
C PRO A 237 -30.69 7.74 -9.75
N GLN A 238 -31.14 8.99 -9.72
CA GLN A 238 -30.27 10.16 -9.51
C GLN A 238 -29.56 10.18 -8.14
N PHE A 239 -30.02 9.37 -7.18
CA PHE A 239 -29.44 9.25 -5.86
C PHE A 239 -29.06 7.79 -5.60
N ALA A 240 -27.78 7.51 -5.67
CA ALA A 240 -27.25 6.19 -5.35
C ALA A 240 -27.10 6.02 -3.83
N ALA A 241 -27.58 4.90 -3.29
CA ALA A 241 -27.40 4.57 -1.89
C ALA A 241 -25.90 4.35 -1.57
N ASN A 242 -25.40 4.97 -0.51
CA ASN A 242 -24.08 4.69 0.01
C ASN A 242 -24.07 3.32 0.68
N ILE A 243 -23.19 2.43 0.22
CA ILE A 243 -22.92 1.15 0.85
C ILE A 243 -21.58 1.31 1.58
N PRO A 244 -21.53 1.17 2.92
CA PRO A 244 -20.29 1.33 3.67
C PRO A 244 -19.20 0.38 3.16
N LEU A 245 -17.96 0.86 3.06
CA LEU A 245 -16.78 0.03 2.84
C LEU A 245 -16.64 -0.98 3.98
N ASP A 246 -15.97 -2.09 3.72
CA ASP A 246 -15.69 -3.08 4.75
C ASP A 246 -14.60 -2.56 5.70
N PRO A 247 -14.93 -2.18 6.95
CA PRO A 247 -13.98 -1.62 7.90
C PRO A 247 -13.09 -2.68 8.55
N SER A 248 -13.19 -3.95 8.14
CA SER A 248 -12.44 -5.04 8.77
C SER A 248 -10.93 -4.79 8.71
N PRO A 249 -10.19 -4.90 9.83
CA PRO A 249 -8.73 -4.78 9.86
C PRO A 249 -8.02 -5.81 8.96
N LEU A 250 -8.68 -6.93 8.67
CA LEU A 250 -8.17 -7.99 7.81
C LEU A 250 -8.51 -7.78 6.34
N SER A 251 -9.26 -6.73 6.00
CA SER A 251 -9.58 -6.42 4.61
C SER A 251 -8.31 -6.03 3.85
N PRO A 252 -7.99 -6.70 2.72
CA PRO A 252 -6.94 -6.25 1.84
C PRO A 252 -7.34 -4.99 1.05
N PHE A 253 -8.63 -4.64 1.08
CA PHE A 253 -9.19 -3.48 0.40
C PHE A 253 -9.03 -2.26 1.30
N LYS A 254 -8.04 -1.46 0.99
CA LYS A 254 -7.86 -0.13 1.57
C LYS A 254 -8.77 0.86 0.83
N THR A 255 -8.95 2.03 1.39
CA THR A 255 -9.58 3.12 0.64
C THR A 255 -8.76 3.42 -0.61
N PHE A 256 -9.40 3.83 -1.70
CA PHE A 256 -8.79 4.15 -2.99
C PHE A 256 -7.50 4.97 -2.85
N ASP A 257 -7.54 5.97 -2.02
CA ASP A 257 -6.40 6.85 -1.76
C ASP A 257 -5.20 6.17 -1.05
N LEU A 258 -5.34 4.95 -0.58
CA LEU A 258 -4.27 4.17 0.06
C LEU A 258 -3.68 3.11 -0.86
N ALA A 259 -4.10 3.04 -2.12
CA ALA A 259 -3.48 2.18 -3.12
C ALA A 259 -2.07 2.69 -3.41
N GLY A 260 -1.07 2.03 -2.86
CA GLY A 260 0.37 2.25 -3.00
C GLY A 260 0.86 3.66 -3.34
N ALA A 261 1.85 4.12 -2.66
CA ALA A 261 2.64 5.26 -3.08
C ALA A 261 4.12 4.87 -2.94
N SER A 262 5.04 5.64 -3.47
CA SER A 262 6.46 5.32 -3.32
C SER A 262 7.31 6.50 -3.79
N ASN A 263 8.59 6.47 -3.47
CA ASN A 263 9.58 7.30 -4.14
C ASN A 263 10.72 6.42 -4.66
N ALA A 264 11.26 6.76 -5.81
CA ALA A 264 12.53 6.24 -6.31
C ALA A 264 13.24 7.31 -7.12
N TRP A 265 14.56 7.43 -6.94
CA TRP A 265 15.37 8.31 -7.76
C TRP A 265 16.78 7.78 -7.90
N ALA A 266 17.44 8.17 -9.00
CA ALA A 266 18.80 7.75 -9.33
C ALA A 266 19.64 8.91 -9.83
N ALA A 267 20.95 8.85 -9.58
CA ALA A 267 21.94 9.77 -10.11
C ALA A 267 23.01 9.00 -10.89
N ALA A 268 23.35 9.51 -12.07
CA ALA A 268 24.46 9.02 -12.87
C ALA A 268 25.80 9.40 -12.24
N ARG A 269 26.90 8.77 -12.69
CA ARG A 269 28.26 8.95 -12.14
C ARG A 269 28.73 10.39 -12.10
N ASP A 270 28.43 11.17 -13.13
CA ASP A 270 28.78 12.60 -13.25
C ASP A 270 27.95 13.51 -12.32
N ARG A 271 26.91 12.97 -11.74
CA ARG A 271 26.06 13.62 -10.74
C ARG A 271 26.28 13.07 -9.32
N SER A 272 27.24 12.18 -9.14
CA SER A 272 27.58 11.55 -7.86
C SER A 272 28.98 11.98 -7.40
N ALA A 273 29.12 12.34 -6.15
CA ALA A 273 30.41 12.71 -5.54
C ALA A 273 31.31 11.49 -5.33
N SER A 274 30.76 10.30 -5.18
CA SER A 274 31.52 9.04 -5.04
C SER A 274 32.08 8.54 -6.38
N GLY A 275 31.57 9.02 -7.52
CA GLY A 275 31.95 8.57 -8.84
C GLY A 275 31.32 7.24 -9.29
N GLY A 276 30.38 6.69 -8.53
CA GLY A 276 29.46 5.62 -8.91
C GLY A 276 28.05 6.14 -9.12
N THR A 277 27.16 5.33 -9.65
CA THR A 277 25.72 5.66 -9.69
C THR A 277 25.12 5.54 -8.30
N LEU A 278 24.04 6.31 -8.04
CA LEU A 278 23.28 6.27 -6.79
C LEU A 278 21.81 5.94 -7.08
N ILE A 279 21.19 5.18 -6.20
CA ILE A 279 19.75 4.98 -6.20
C ILE A 279 19.20 5.08 -4.78
N ALA A 280 18.02 5.69 -4.63
CA ALA A 280 17.21 5.61 -3.42
C ALA A 280 15.84 5.06 -3.76
N ASN A 281 15.28 4.26 -2.87
CA ASN A 281 13.91 3.75 -2.97
C ASN A 281 13.26 3.64 -1.60
N ASP A 282 12.02 4.08 -1.51
CA ASP A 282 11.16 3.97 -0.33
C ASP A 282 9.71 3.69 -0.76
N PRO A 283 9.32 2.41 -0.89
CA PRO A 283 7.95 2.02 -1.18
C PRO A 283 7.02 2.37 -0.01
N HIS A 284 5.90 3.05 -0.30
CA HIS A 284 4.91 3.45 0.69
C HIS A 284 3.72 2.50 0.65
N LEU A 285 3.45 1.85 1.76
CA LEU A 285 2.34 0.93 1.94
C LEU A 285 1.67 1.19 3.30
N GLY A 286 0.53 0.55 3.55
CA GLY A 286 -0.14 0.60 4.83
C GLY A 286 0.74 0.05 5.95
N PHE A 287 0.78 0.75 7.08
CA PHE A 287 1.54 0.30 8.25
C PHE A 287 0.84 -0.85 8.96
N THR A 288 1.62 -1.86 9.29
CA THR A 288 1.20 -3.02 10.09
C THR A 288 2.34 -3.47 11.01
N ALA A 289 2.00 -4.16 12.09
CA ALA A 289 2.97 -4.85 12.93
C ALA A 289 2.72 -6.38 12.85
N PRO A 290 3.70 -7.13 12.36
CA PRO A 290 4.94 -6.69 11.73
C PRO A 290 4.68 -5.98 10.40
N THR A 291 5.66 -5.17 9.94
CA THR A 291 5.62 -4.60 8.58
C THR A 291 5.57 -5.72 7.53
N ILE A 292 5.05 -5.41 6.33
CA ILE A 292 5.04 -6.37 5.22
C ILE A 292 6.47 -6.70 4.75
N TRP A 293 7.41 -5.79 4.93
CA TRP A 293 8.79 -5.93 4.51
C TRP A 293 9.59 -6.83 5.46
N TYR A 294 10.47 -7.63 4.86
CA TYR A 294 11.44 -8.46 5.54
C TYR A 294 12.78 -8.36 4.81
N LEU A 295 13.83 -7.99 5.52
CA LEU A 295 15.17 -7.86 4.94
C LEU A 295 15.84 -9.22 4.84
N ALA A 296 16.50 -9.51 3.72
CA ALA A 296 17.23 -10.75 3.52
C ALA A 296 18.38 -10.59 2.52
N ARG A 297 19.43 -11.38 2.70
CA ARG A 297 20.48 -11.63 1.72
C ARG A 297 20.41 -13.08 1.25
N LEU A 298 20.56 -13.28 -0.07
CA LEU A 298 20.58 -14.58 -0.75
C LEU A 298 21.92 -14.73 -1.48
N GLU A 299 22.70 -15.76 -1.20
CA GLU A 299 23.92 -16.08 -1.96
C GLU A 299 23.56 -16.99 -3.12
N LEU A 300 23.17 -16.39 -4.25
CA LEU A 300 22.82 -17.10 -5.46
C LEU A 300 24.09 -17.43 -6.28
N GLN A 301 24.02 -18.42 -7.15
CA GLN A 301 25.12 -18.76 -8.09
C GLN A 301 25.46 -17.60 -9.00
N SER A 302 24.52 -16.71 -9.30
CA SER A 302 24.75 -15.48 -10.04
C SER A 302 25.46 -14.40 -9.21
N GLY A 303 25.65 -14.59 -7.91
CA GLY A 303 26.18 -13.68 -6.91
C GLY A 303 25.16 -13.27 -5.87
N GLY A 304 25.64 -12.73 -4.77
CA GLY A 304 24.80 -12.28 -3.66
C GLY A 304 23.82 -11.19 -4.07
N VAL A 305 22.57 -11.29 -3.54
CA VAL A 305 21.55 -10.23 -3.64
C VAL A 305 21.03 -9.93 -2.24
N ILE A 306 20.75 -8.64 -1.95
CA ILE A 306 20.29 -8.19 -0.65
C ILE A 306 19.22 -7.10 -0.80
N GLY A 307 18.22 -7.11 0.07
CA GLY A 307 17.16 -6.09 0.04
C GLY A 307 15.90 -6.49 0.80
N GLY A 308 14.81 -5.84 0.41
CA GLY A 308 13.47 -6.07 0.94
C GLY A 308 12.74 -7.19 0.20
N THR A 309 12.31 -8.20 0.96
CA THR A 309 11.42 -9.28 0.53
C THR A 309 10.05 -9.13 1.19
N ILE A 310 9.09 -9.95 0.78
CA ILE A 310 7.80 -10.11 1.46
C ILE A 310 7.68 -11.58 1.88
N PRO A 311 7.44 -11.89 3.17
CA PRO A 311 7.28 -13.26 3.63
C PRO A 311 6.21 -14.03 2.83
N GLY A 312 6.62 -15.12 2.22
CA GLY A 312 5.79 -15.90 1.30
C GLY A 312 6.12 -15.68 -0.19
N ILE A 313 6.88 -14.64 -0.54
CA ILE A 313 7.33 -14.34 -1.91
C ILE A 313 8.86 -14.44 -1.96
N PRO A 314 9.43 -15.47 -2.64
CA PRO A 314 10.88 -15.71 -2.64
C PRO A 314 11.63 -14.81 -3.63
N VAL A 315 11.48 -13.49 -3.49
CA VAL A 315 12.11 -12.49 -4.38
C VAL A 315 12.56 -11.28 -3.57
N VAL A 316 13.73 -10.75 -3.85
CA VAL A 316 14.14 -9.40 -3.39
C VAL A 316 13.48 -8.38 -4.32
N LEU A 317 12.42 -7.75 -3.84
CA LEU A 317 11.57 -6.83 -4.62
C LEU A 317 12.21 -5.44 -4.83
N THR A 318 12.99 -4.98 -3.87
CA THR A 318 13.79 -3.76 -3.94
C THR A 318 15.12 -4.04 -3.27
N GLY A 319 16.22 -3.74 -3.94
CA GLY A 319 17.52 -4.13 -3.42
C GLY A 319 18.64 -4.01 -4.44
N ARG A 320 19.69 -4.76 -4.20
CA ARG A 320 20.87 -4.76 -5.08
C ARG A 320 21.58 -6.13 -5.12
N SER A 321 22.32 -6.35 -6.19
CA SER A 321 23.48 -7.23 -6.22
C SER A 321 24.77 -6.39 -6.13
N SER A 322 25.92 -6.99 -6.40
CA SER A 322 27.18 -6.24 -6.58
C SER A 322 27.19 -5.43 -7.90
N ALA A 323 26.36 -5.78 -8.88
CA ALA A 323 26.38 -5.22 -10.22
C ALA A 323 25.18 -4.32 -10.54
N LEU A 324 23.99 -4.65 -10.03
CA LEU A 324 22.73 -3.97 -10.35
C LEU A 324 21.98 -3.59 -9.08
N GLY A 325 21.44 -2.37 -9.03
CA GLY A 325 20.49 -1.91 -8.03
C GLY A 325 19.12 -1.65 -8.63
N TRP A 326 18.05 -1.98 -7.90
CA TRP A 326 16.69 -1.76 -8.35
C TRP A 326 15.77 -1.27 -7.24
N GLY A 327 14.82 -0.43 -7.64
CA GLY A 327 13.75 0.07 -6.78
C GLY A 327 12.46 0.17 -7.55
N ILE A 328 11.33 0.11 -6.85
CA ILE A 328 9.99 0.10 -7.45
C ILE A 328 9.13 1.24 -6.93
N THR A 329 8.30 1.79 -7.82
CA THR A 329 7.20 2.69 -7.45
C THR A 329 5.93 2.28 -8.19
N SER A 330 4.76 2.41 -7.55
CA SER A 330 3.49 2.16 -8.23
C SER A 330 3.37 3.07 -9.46
N SER A 331 3.08 2.48 -10.61
CA SER A 331 2.97 3.20 -11.88
C SER A 331 1.59 3.79 -12.11
N TYR A 332 0.58 3.35 -11.37
CA TYR A 332 -0.84 3.63 -11.58
C TYR A 332 -1.29 3.39 -13.03
N ALA A 333 -0.67 2.41 -13.71
CA ALA A 333 -1.09 2.06 -15.06
C ALA A 333 -2.56 1.62 -15.07
N ASP A 334 -3.29 2.07 -16.07
CA ASP A 334 -4.72 1.81 -16.27
C ASP A 334 -4.92 0.37 -16.77
N ASP A 335 -4.92 -0.58 -15.81
CA ASP A 335 -4.89 -2.03 -16.02
C ASP A 335 -6.20 -2.73 -15.62
N GLN A 336 -7.26 -1.95 -15.34
CA GLN A 336 -8.60 -2.43 -15.00
C GLN A 336 -9.66 -1.70 -15.82
N ASP A 337 -10.76 -2.39 -16.15
CA ASP A 337 -12.00 -1.79 -16.68
C ASP A 337 -13.21 -2.49 -16.06
N VAL A 338 -14.20 -1.70 -15.63
CA VAL A 338 -15.49 -2.18 -15.15
C VAL A 338 -16.50 -2.20 -16.27
N TYR A 339 -17.16 -3.34 -16.46
CA TYR A 339 -18.21 -3.52 -17.46
C TYR A 339 -19.58 -3.69 -16.78
N ILE A 340 -20.57 -2.98 -17.31
CA ILE A 340 -21.98 -3.21 -16.98
C ILE A 340 -22.52 -4.17 -18.03
N GLU A 341 -23.02 -5.33 -17.59
CA GLU A 341 -23.50 -6.41 -18.44
C GLU A 341 -25.03 -6.52 -18.35
N GLU A 342 -25.74 -6.37 -19.48
CA GLU A 342 -27.19 -6.50 -19.54
C GLU A 342 -27.60 -7.98 -19.46
N LEU A 343 -28.49 -8.30 -18.54
CA LEU A 343 -29.06 -9.65 -18.42
C LEU A 343 -30.16 -9.87 -19.46
N ASN A 344 -30.28 -11.11 -19.96
CA ASN A 344 -31.41 -11.48 -20.81
C ASN A 344 -32.71 -11.37 -19.98
N PRO A 345 -33.69 -10.53 -20.40
CA PRO A 345 -34.96 -10.39 -19.66
C PRO A 345 -35.72 -11.70 -19.46
N ASP A 346 -35.59 -12.63 -20.40
CA ASP A 346 -36.27 -13.93 -20.39
C ASP A 346 -35.47 -15.01 -19.65
N ASN A 347 -34.16 -14.79 -19.43
CA ASN A 347 -33.25 -15.77 -18.79
C ASN A 347 -32.08 -15.07 -18.10
N SER A 348 -32.18 -14.81 -16.81
CA SER A 348 -31.13 -14.14 -16.00
C SER A 348 -29.79 -14.90 -15.90
N GLU A 349 -29.72 -16.12 -16.50
CA GLU A 349 -28.51 -16.92 -16.63
C GLU A 349 -27.70 -16.60 -17.88
N GLU A 350 -28.13 -15.63 -18.65
CA GLU A 350 -27.52 -15.14 -19.88
C GLU A 350 -27.28 -13.63 -19.81
N TYR A 351 -26.21 -13.19 -20.41
CA TYR A 351 -25.86 -11.77 -20.55
C TYR A 351 -25.66 -11.40 -22.02
N ARG A 352 -25.81 -10.13 -22.32
CA ARG A 352 -25.67 -9.58 -23.67
C ARG A 352 -24.21 -9.45 -24.07
N THR A 353 -23.88 -9.89 -25.29
CA THR A 353 -22.60 -9.67 -25.95
C THR A 353 -22.82 -8.92 -27.27
N PRO A 354 -21.79 -8.44 -27.97
CA PRO A 354 -21.96 -7.84 -29.30
C PRO A 354 -22.71 -8.76 -30.29
N ASP A 355 -22.58 -10.07 -30.12
CA ASP A 355 -23.15 -11.09 -31.04
C ASP A 355 -24.49 -11.66 -30.55
N GLY A 356 -25.06 -11.17 -29.46
CA GLY A 356 -26.31 -11.66 -28.88
C GLY A 356 -26.14 -12.11 -27.42
N PHE A 357 -27.11 -12.90 -26.89
CA PHE A 357 -27.05 -13.39 -25.53
C PHE A 357 -26.21 -14.64 -25.39
N LYS A 358 -25.40 -14.69 -24.33
CA LYS A 358 -24.49 -15.79 -23.99
C LYS A 358 -24.67 -16.22 -22.53
N ARG A 359 -24.56 -17.51 -22.24
CA ARG A 359 -24.61 -18.01 -20.86
C ARG A 359 -23.35 -17.66 -20.08
N PHE A 360 -23.51 -17.35 -18.79
CA PHE A 360 -22.39 -17.21 -17.88
C PHE A 360 -21.59 -18.53 -17.78
N THR A 361 -20.29 -18.45 -17.74
CA THR A 361 -19.46 -19.51 -17.16
C THR A 361 -19.69 -19.54 -15.66
N LYS A 362 -19.94 -20.72 -15.09
CA LYS A 362 -20.31 -20.84 -13.67
C LYS A 362 -19.52 -21.90 -12.94
N ARG A 363 -19.25 -21.64 -11.66
CA ARG A 363 -18.66 -22.62 -10.74
C ARG A 363 -19.24 -22.43 -9.34
N ALA A 364 -19.58 -23.55 -8.67
CA ALA A 364 -19.94 -23.51 -7.26
C ALA A 364 -18.69 -23.31 -6.39
N SER A 365 -18.82 -22.54 -5.32
CA SER A 365 -17.78 -22.34 -4.30
C SER A 365 -18.42 -22.39 -2.92
N ILE A 366 -17.74 -23.02 -1.96
CA ILE A 366 -18.22 -23.13 -0.58
C ILE A 366 -17.27 -22.33 0.30
N ILE A 367 -17.83 -21.46 1.13
CA ILE A 367 -17.13 -20.77 2.23
C ILE A 367 -17.48 -21.50 3.51
N THR A 368 -16.49 -22.15 4.12
CA THR A 368 -16.62 -22.68 5.47
C THR A 368 -16.50 -21.56 6.47
N VAL A 369 -17.45 -21.48 7.39
CA VAL A 369 -17.51 -20.43 8.40
C VAL A 369 -17.41 -21.05 9.79
N LYS A 370 -16.43 -20.63 10.58
CA LYS A 370 -16.26 -21.10 11.96
C LYS A 370 -17.51 -20.81 12.77
N ASP A 371 -17.99 -21.81 13.49
CA ASP A 371 -19.16 -21.75 14.38
C ASP A 371 -20.47 -21.33 13.68
N ALA A 372 -20.58 -21.52 12.34
CA ALA A 372 -21.77 -21.24 11.55
C ALA A 372 -21.89 -22.21 10.36
N ASP A 373 -23.06 -22.21 9.71
CA ASP A 373 -23.31 -23.00 8.52
C ASP A 373 -22.45 -22.54 7.33
N PRO A 374 -21.96 -23.47 6.49
CA PRO A 374 -21.22 -23.13 5.29
C PRO A 374 -22.10 -22.38 4.27
N ILE A 375 -21.47 -21.45 3.55
CA ILE A 375 -22.16 -20.62 2.56
C ILE A 375 -21.80 -21.11 1.16
N THR A 376 -22.81 -21.47 0.38
CA THR A 376 -22.63 -21.83 -1.03
C THR A 376 -22.78 -20.60 -1.92
N LEU A 377 -21.78 -20.37 -2.77
CA LEU A 377 -21.77 -19.29 -3.77
C LEU A 377 -21.80 -19.89 -5.18
N THR A 378 -22.51 -19.22 -6.08
CA THR A 378 -22.33 -19.42 -7.52
C THR A 378 -21.45 -18.29 -8.05
N LEU A 379 -20.25 -18.64 -8.44
CA LEU A 379 -19.33 -17.75 -9.14
C LEU A 379 -19.74 -17.69 -10.61
N ARG A 380 -19.75 -16.50 -11.19
CA ARG A 380 -20.12 -16.27 -12.59
C ARG A 380 -19.05 -15.45 -13.30
N TRP A 381 -18.81 -15.75 -14.56
CA TRP A 381 -17.91 -14.99 -15.43
C TRP A 381 -18.62 -14.66 -16.74
N THR A 382 -18.39 -13.46 -17.22
CA THR A 382 -18.64 -13.01 -18.61
C THR A 382 -17.34 -13.15 -19.41
N ASP A 383 -17.38 -12.79 -20.69
CA ASP A 383 -16.16 -12.65 -21.51
C ASP A 383 -15.26 -11.51 -21.01
N ASN A 384 -15.81 -10.55 -20.25
CA ASN A 384 -15.12 -9.39 -19.69
C ASN A 384 -14.61 -9.66 -18.26
N GLY A 385 -14.75 -10.88 -17.73
CA GLY A 385 -14.19 -11.28 -16.45
C GLY A 385 -15.23 -11.67 -15.39
N PRO A 386 -14.82 -11.79 -14.12
CA PRO A 386 -15.68 -12.20 -13.02
C PRO A 386 -16.78 -11.15 -12.72
N VAL A 387 -17.98 -11.66 -12.45
CA VAL A 387 -19.12 -10.84 -11.97
C VAL A 387 -18.92 -10.54 -10.50
N LEU A 388 -18.84 -9.26 -10.16
CA LEU A 388 -18.66 -8.77 -8.81
C LEU A 388 -20.00 -8.51 -8.11
N PRO A 389 -20.07 -8.65 -6.77
CA PRO A 389 -21.30 -8.38 -6.03
C PRO A 389 -21.52 -6.88 -5.89
N GLY A 390 -22.74 -6.43 -6.07
CA GLY A 390 -23.13 -5.02 -5.89
C GLY A 390 -22.83 -4.45 -4.50
N SER A 391 -22.68 -5.32 -3.48
CA SER A 391 -22.34 -4.93 -2.11
C SER A 391 -20.86 -4.52 -1.90
N HIS A 392 -20.02 -4.61 -2.91
CA HIS A 392 -18.61 -4.21 -2.86
C HIS A 392 -18.35 -3.05 -3.82
N TYR A 393 -17.40 -2.18 -3.49
CA TYR A 393 -17.01 -1.02 -4.30
C TYR A 393 -18.18 -0.10 -4.69
N ASN A 394 -19.27 -0.12 -3.92
CA ASN A 394 -20.50 0.62 -4.27
C ASN A 394 -21.06 0.32 -5.69
N LEU A 395 -20.77 -0.85 -6.24
CA LEU A 395 -21.20 -1.26 -7.59
C LEU A 395 -22.73 -1.24 -7.76
N ALA A 396 -23.51 -1.53 -6.70
CA ALA A 396 -24.97 -1.43 -6.76
C ALA A 396 -25.45 -0.02 -7.11
N ALA A 397 -24.69 1.00 -6.75
CA ALA A 397 -25.03 2.40 -6.99
C ALA A 397 -24.91 2.82 -8.47
N ILE A 398 -24.13 2.05 -9.24
CA ILE A 398 -23.83 2.36 -10.65
C ILE A 398 -24.31 1.27 -11.61
N THR A 399 -24.95 0.23 -11.10
CA THR A 399 -25.43 -0.91 -11.89
C THR A 399 -26.97 -0.85 -12.02
N PRO A 400 -27.54 -0.61 -13.23
CA PRO A 400 -28.98 -0.54 -13.41
C PRO A 400 -29.70 -1.86 -13.07
N PRO A 401 -31.01 -1.84 -12.74
CA PRO A 401 -31.81 -3.05 -12.65
C PRO A 401 -31.68 -3.89 -13.93
N GLY A 402 -31.63 -5.22 -13.78
CA GLY A 402 -31.46 -6.13 -14.92
C GLY A 402 -30.02 -6.20 -15.46
N HIS A 403 -29.05 -5.66 -14.74
CA HIS A 403 -27.65 -5.71 -15.12
C HIS A 403 -26.77 -6.25 -13.98
N VAL A 404 -25.55 -6.61 -14.29
CA VAL A 404 -24.49 -6.98 -13.34
C VAL A 404 -23.19 -6.29 -13.72
N ALA A 405 -22.29 -6.09 -12.76
CA ALA A 405 -20.95 -5.56 -13.01
C ALA A 405 -19.92 -6.68 -13.13
N ALA A 406 -19.06 -6.60 -14.14
CA ALA A 406 -17.92 -7.49 -14.34
C ALA A 406 -16.62 -6.68 -14.38
N LEU A 407 -15.50 -7.30 -14.04
CA LEU A 407 -14.18 -6.67 -14.03
C LEU A 407 -13.23 -7.37 -15.00
N ASN A 408 -12.64 -6.61 -15.92
CA ASN A 408 -11.44 -7.03 -16.62
C ASN A 408 -10.21 -6.41 -15.92
N TRP A 409 -9.18 -7.22 -15.66
CA TRP A 409 -7.98 -6.79 -14.95
C TRP A 409 -6.80 -7.67 -15.33
N THR A 410 -5.65 -7.05 -15.61
CA THR A 410 -4.44 -7.77 -16.08
C THR A 410 -3.97 -8.83 -15.08
N ALA A 411 -4.12 -8.61 -13.77
CA ALA A 411 -3.76 -9.60 -12.75
C ALA A 411 -4.64 -10.86 -12.75
N LEU A 412 -5.76 -10.86 -13.48
CA LEU A 412 -6.61 -12.05 -13.66
C LEU A 412 -6.11 -12.98 -14.77
N ASP A 413 -4.95 -12.68 -15.36
CA ASP A 413 -4.34 -13.58 -16.35
C ASP A 413 -3.96 -14.92 -15.70
N PRO A 414 -4.43 -16.05 -16.26
CA PRO A 414 -4.05 -17.39 -15.81
C PRO A 414 -2.60 -17.76 -16.17
N ALA A 415 -1.96 -17.05 -17.11
CA ALA A 415 -0.58 -17.27 -17.55
C ALA A 415 0.37 -16.18 -16.99
N ASP A 416 0.14 -15.71 -15.79
CA ASP A 416 0.93 -14.66 -15.14
C ASP A 416 2.34 -15.16 -14.79
N THR A 417 3.34 -14.49 -15.37
CA THR A 417 4.78 -14.77 -15.22
C THR A 417 5.54 -13.72 -14.41
N SER A 418 4.83 -12.85 -13.68
CA SER A 418 5.44 -11.74 -12.93
C SER A 418 6.51 -12.22 -11.93
N ILE A 419 6.29 -13.35 -11.24
CA ILE A 419 7.28 -13.88 -10.30
C ILE A 419 8.56 -14.37 -11.00
N ALA A 420 8.46 -14.92 -12.21
CA ALA A 420 9.61 -15.32 -13.01
C ALA A 420 10.42 -14.09 -13.45
N ALA A 421 9.74 -13.04 -13.91
CA ALA A 421 10.38 -11.76 -14.25
C ALA A 421 11.16 -11.18 -13.07
N ALA A 422 10.57 -11.21 -11.87
CA ALA A 422 11.21 -10.70 -10.66
C ALA A 422 12.41 -11.59 -10.21
N MET A 423 12.35 -12.91 -10.42
CA MET A 423 13.51 -13.80 -10.19
C MET A 423 14.63 -13.54 -11.21
N GLN A 424 14.30 -13.34 -12.49
CA GLN A 424 15.29 -12.97 -13.52
C GLN A 424 15.97 -11.64 -13.21
N LEU A 425 15.24 -10.66 -12.64
CA LEU A 425 15.81 -9.38 -12.23
C LEU A 425 16.91 -9.56 -11.18
N MET A 426 16.77 -10.47 -10.24
CA MET A 426 17.80 -10.74 -9.23
C MET A 426 19.12 -11.26 -9.83
N GLU A 427 19.07 -11.86 -11.01
CA GLU A 427 20.23 -12.43 -11.72
C GLU A 427 20.85 -11.43 -12.70
N ALA A 428 20.14 -10.35 -13.05
CA ALA A 428 20.59 -9.34 -14.00
C ALA A 428 21.84 -8.61 -13.50
N LYS A 429 22.74 -8.27 -14.45
CA LYS A 429 24.01 -7.59 -14.17
C LYS A 429 24.06 -6.19 -14.73
N THR A 430 23.23 -5.88 -15.70
CA THR A 430 23.17 -4.59 -16.36
C THR A 430 21.75 -4.03 -16.35
N VAL A 431 21.65 -2.72 -16.55
CA VAL A 431 20.36 -2.02 -16.66
C VAL A 431 19.54 -2.60 -17.82
N GLU A 432 20.18 -2.94 -18.95
CA GLU A 432 19.52 -3.51 -20.12
C GLU A 432 18.92 -4.89 -19.82
N GLU A 433 19.65 -5.74 -19.10
CA GLU A 433 19.14 -7.05 -18.64
C GLU A 433 17.97 -6.88 -17.67
N GLY A 434 18.06 -5.91 -16.75
CA GLY A 434 16.99 -5.57 -15.83
C GLY A 434 15.74 -5.05 -16.56
N ILE A 435 15.88 -4.23 -17.61
CA ILE A 435 14.76 -3.81 -18.46
C ILE A 435 14.15 -5.02 -19.17
N ALA A 436 14.98 -5.90 -19.74
CA ALA A 436 14.53 -7.07 -20.49
C ALA A 436 13.74 -8.05 -19.60
N SER A 437 14.14 -8.25 -18.33
CA SER A 437 13.40 -9.11 -17.40
C SER A 437 11.94 -8.65 -17.20
N GLY A 438 11.69 -7.34 -17.28
CA GLY A 438 10.37 -6.74 -17.14
C GLY A 438 9.36 -7.10 -18.23
N GLU A 439 9.79 -7.67 -19.38
CA GLU A 439 8.90 -8.07 -20.48
C GLU A 439 7.91 -9.16 -20.06
N ALA A 440 8.35 -10.08 -19.20
CA ALA A 440 7.52 -11.14 -18.67
C ALA A 440 6.66 -10.73 -17.45
N TYR A 441 6.77 -9.48 -17.00
CA TYR A 441 6.05 -8.97 -15.83
C TYR A 441 4.64 -8.50 -16.22
N ILE A 442 3.60 -8.99 -15.53
CA ILE A 442 2.20 -8.71 -15.87
C ILE A 442 1.55 -7.77 -14.84
N ALA A 443 1.58 -8.12 -13.56
CA ALA A 443 0.96 -7.36 -12.48
C ALA A 443 1.62 -7.62 -11.11
N PRO A 444 1.58 -6.64 -10.19
CA PRO A 444 1.05 -5.27 -10.32
C PRO A 444 1.97 -4.38 -11.18
N SER A 445 1.42 -3.45 -11.93
CA SER A 445 2.23 -2.53 -12.73
C SER A 445 3.11 -1.62 -11.85
N GLN A 446 4.39 -1.47 -12.22
CA GLN A 446 5.38 -0.71 -11.46
C GLN A 446 6.25 0.16 -12.39
N ASN A 447 6.81 1.25 -11.86
CA ASN A 447 7.98 1.87 -12.45
C ASN A 447 9.22 1.26 -11.78
N LEU A 448 10.00 0.52 -12.55
CA LEU A 448 11.24 -0.10 -12.13
C LEU A 448 12.39 0.88 -12.39
N THR A 449 12.99 1.39 -11.34
CA THR A 449 14.20 2.23 -11.40
C THR A 449 15.41 1.33 -11.26
N LEU A 450 16.37 1.45 -12.17
CA LEU A 450 17.53 0.59 -12.29
C LEU A 450 18.82 1.43 -12.33
N VAL A 451 19.86 0.92 -11.69
CA VAL A 451 21.21 1.45 -11.81
C VAL A 451 22.23 0.31 -11.87
N ASP A 452 23.19 0.42 -12.77
CA ASP A 452 24.46 -0.31 -12.69
C ASP A 452 25.61 0.71 -12.52
N VAL A 453 26.84 0.26 -12.53
CA VAL A 453 28.00 1.14 -12.30
C VAL A 453 28.10 2.33 -13.27
N ASN A 454 27.48 2.27 -14.45
CA ASN A 454 27.59 3.28 -15.52
C ASN A 454 26.25 3.92 -15.89
N THR A 455 25.14 3.21 -15.73
CA THR A 455 23.85 3.53 -16.35
C THR A 455 22.77 3.70 -15.30
N ILE A 456 21.84 4.62 -15.56
CA ILE A 456 20.61 4.77 -14.78
C ILE A 456 19.42 4.67 -15.72
N ALA A 457 18.35 4.00 -15.30
CA ALA A 457 17.12 3.90 -16.09
C ALA A 457 15.86 3.82 -15.23
N MET A 458 14.73 4.12 -15.85
CA MET A 458 13.40 3.79 -15.35
C MET A 458 12.58 3.18 -16.47
N LYS A 459 11.97 2.03 -16.20
CA LYS A 459 11.05 1.34 -17.11
C LYS A 459 9.75 1.04 -16.41
N THR A 460 8.63 1.40 -17.02
CA THR A 460 7.32 0.91 -16.55
C THR A 460 7.19 -0.56 -16.94
N ILE A 461 7.04 -1.43 -15.95
CA ILE A 461 6.77 -2.86 -16.11
C ILE A 461 5.30 -3.15 -15.76
N GLY A 462 4.74 -4.18 -16.37
CA GLY A 462 3.32 -4.54 -16.27
C GLY A 462 2.63 -4.51 -17.62
N ALA A 463 1.58 -5.29 -17.74
CA ALA A 463 0.80 -5.38 -18.95
C ALA A 463 -0.16 -4.19 -19.06
N LEU A 464 -0.14 -3.48 -20.20
CA LEU A 464 -1.08 -2.41 -20.52
C LEU A 464 -2.15 -2.95 -21.48
N PRO A 465 -3.45 -2.74 -21.21
CA PRO A 465 -4.53 -3.11 -22.11
C PRO A 465 -4.49 -2.30 -23.41
N ALA A 466 -4.79 -2.95 -24.53
CA ALA A 466 -5.07 -2.29 -25.79
C ALA A 466 -6.58 -1.98 -25.89
N ARG A 467 -6.96 -0.71 -26.03
CA ARG A 467 -8.35 -0.26 -26.13
C ARG A 467 -8.62 0.36 -27.48
N ASP A 468 -9.88 0.31 -27.91
CA ASP A 468 -10.32 0.97 -29.14
C ASP A 468 -10.40 2.49 -28.95
N ALA A 469 -10.00 3.27 -29.96
CA ALA A 469 -10.10 4.73 -29.93
C ALA A 469 -11.56 5.24 -29.77
N ALA A 470 -12.54 4.42 -30.11
CA ALA A 470 -13.97 4.70 -29.98
C ALA A 470 -14.56 4.24 -28.62
N HIS A 471 -13.72 3.85 -27.66
CA HIS A 471 -14.17 3.47 -26.32
C HIS A 471 -14.93 4.63 -25.66
N GLN A 472 -16.15 4.36 -25.16
CA GLN A 472 -17.10 5.41 -24.75
C GLN A 472 -16.64 6.26 -23.56
N SER A 473 -16.01 5.63 -22.54
CA SER A 473 -15.50 6.33 -21.35
C SER A 473 -13.97 6.48 -21.33
N GLN A 474 -13.29 6.03 -22.38
CA GLN A 474 -11.81 5.99 -22.41
C GLN A 474 -11.17 5.23 -21.24
N GLY A 475 -11.84 4.21 -20.64
CA GLY A 475 -11.38 3.50 -19.47
C GLY A 475 -11.50 4.27 -18.15
N ARG A 476 -12.31 5.36 -18.11
CA ARG A 476 -12.42 6.24 -16.94
C ARG A 476 -13.69 6.05 -16.11
N MET A 477 -14.68 5.36 -16.66
CA MET A 477 -15.95 5.01 -16.01
C MET A 477 -16.44 3.66 -16.52
N PRO A 478 -17.25 2.94 -15.73
CA PRO A 478 -17.85 1.68 -16.16
C PRO A 478 -18.64 1.85 -17.49
N THR A 479 -18.53 0.86 -18.35
CA THR A 479 -19.13 0.91 -19.69
C THR A 479 -19.96 -0.33 -20.04
N PRO A 480 -20.92 -0.24 -20.99
CA PRO A 480 -21.65 -1.38 -21.51
C PRO A 480 -20.74 -2.44 -22.14
N GLY A 481 -20.74 -3.67 -21.55
CA GLY A 481 -19.87 -4.76 -21.98
C GLY A 481 -20.28 -5.41 -23.32
N TRP A 482 -21.49 -5.13 -23.81
CA TRP A 482 -21.98 -5.61 -25.12
C TRP A 482 -21.60 -4.72 -26.30
N ILE A 483 -20.91 -3.60 -26.06
CA ILE A 483 -20.39 -2.74 -27.10
C ILE A 483 -18.95 -3.14 -27.40
N ALA A 484 -18.68 -3.60 -28.61
CA ALA A 484 -17.38 -4.13 -29.00
C ALA A 484 -16.23 -3.12 -28.79
N ALA A 485 -16.46 -1.83 -29.08
CA ALA A 485 -15.47 -0.77 -28.91
C ALA A 485 -15.08 -0.52 -27.43
N ASN A 486 -15.91 -0.92 -26.46
CA ASN A 486 -15.57 -0.80 -25.04
C ASN A 486 -14.69 -1.94 -24.54
N ARG A 487 -14.52 -3.01 -25.30
CA ARG A 487 -13.81 -4.22 -24.86
C ARG A 487 -12.31 -4.13 -25.16
N TRP A 488 -11.50 -4.75 -24.35
CA TRP A 488 -10.06 -4.88 -24.60
C TRP A 488 -9.79 -5.65 -25.89
N GLN A 489 -8.84 -5.15 -26.68
CA GLN A 489 -8.38 -5.75 -27.93
C GLN A 489 -7.04 -6.49 -27.74
N GLY A 490 -6.75 -6.95 -26.52
CA GLY A 490 -5.49 -7.56 -26.13
C GLY A 490 -4.62 -6.63 -25.29
N ARG A 491 -3.30 -6.71 -25.46
CA ARG A 491 -2.32 -5.92 -24.72
C ARG A 491 -1.41 -5.15 -25.66
N LEU A 492 -0.98 -3.98 -25.20
CA LEU A 492 0.08 -3.24 -25.88
C LEU A 492 1.41 -4.03 -25.78
N PRO A 493 2.30 -3.91 -26.76
CA PRO A 493 3.63 -4.52 -26.67
C PRO A 493 4.44 -3.85 -25.55
N TYR A 494 5.32 -4.60 -24.89
CA TYR A 494 6.16 -4.11 -23.80
C TYR A 494 6.99 -2.86 -24.16
N SER A 495 7.42 -2.77 -25.43
CA SER A 495 8.11 -1.58 -25.96
C SER A 495 7.27 -0.30 -25.92
N ALA A 496 5.94 -0.39 -25.82
CA ALA A 496 5.07 0.76 -25.63
C ALA A 496 5.10 1.34 -24.22
N ASN A 497 5.52 0.57 -23.23
CA ASN A 497 5.63 1.04 -21.85
C ASN A 497 6.71 2.14 -21.75
N PRO A 498 6.49 3.20 -20.94
CA PRO A 498 7.45 4.28 -20.73
C PRO A 498 8.85 3.78 -20.35
N GLU A 499 9.84 4.35 -20.98
CA GLU A 499 11.26 4.05 -20.72
C GLU A 499 12.07 5.33 -20.72
N PHE A 500 12.97 5.46 -19.73
CA PHE A 500 13.91 6.56 -19.60
C PHE A 500 15.30 5.96 -19.36
N LEU A 501 16.15 5.98 -20.35
CA LEU A 501 17.50 5.45 -20.29
C LEU A 501 18.50 6.61 -20.34
N SER A 502 19.38 6.69 -19.35
CA SER A 502 20.46 7.69 -19.25
C SER A 502 20.02 9.10 -19.65
N PRO A 503 19.03 9.70 -18.95
CA PRO A 503 18.47 10.98 -19.36
C PRO A 503 19.52 12.08 -19.31
N ARG A 504 19.38 13.07 -20.20
CA ARG A 504 20.22 14.27 -20.17
C ARG A 504 20.09 14.95 -18.81
N GLY A 505 21.23 15.29 -18.19
CA GLY A 505 21.27 15.86 -16.84
C GLY A 505 21.55 14.84 -15.74
N GLY A 506 21.58 13.53 -16.07
CA GLY A 506 22.08 12.48 -15.19
C GLY A 506 21.28 12.24 -13.90
N ILE A 507 19.98 12.67 -13.84
CA ILE A 507 19.10 12.46 -12.68
C ILE A 507 17.74 11.93 -13.18
N LEU A 508 17.28 10.87 -12.53
CA LEU A 508 15.94 10.30 -12.70
C LEU A 508 15.20 10.35 -11.36
N GLY A 509 13.87 10.53 -11.39
CA GLY A 509 13.04 10.42 -10.20
C GLY A 509 11.58 10.22 -10.50
N ASN A 510 10.95 9.43 -9.66
CA ASN A 510 9.51 9.18 -9.67
C ASN A 510 8.97 9.16 -8.23
N THR A 511 7.85 9.86 -8.06
CA THR A 511 7.08 9.90 -6.81
C THR A 511 5.62 9.50 -7.08
N ASN A 512 5.40 8.58 -8.01
CA ASN A 512 4.11 8.16 -8.58
C ASN A 512 3.44 9.25 -9.45
N ASN A 513 4.17 10.29 -9.78
CA ASN A 513 3.70 11.37 -10.64
C ASN A 513 3.57 10.91 -12.09
N LYS A 514 2.86 11.67 -12.88
CA LYS A 514 2.70 11.46 -14.33
C LYS A 514 4.06 11.37 -15.01
N THR A 515 4.32 10.23 -15.67
CA THR A 515 5.59 9.95 -16.35
C THR A 515 5.61 10.40 -17.79
N VAL A 516 4.49 10.20 -18.52
CA VAL A 516 4.35 10.55 -19.94
C VAL A 516 2.98 11.16 -20.19
N ASP A 517 2.92 12.06 -21.20
CA ASP A 517 1.69 12.65 -21.67
C ASP A 517 1.33 12.04 -23.04
N ARG A 518 0.49 11.02 -23.02
CA ARG A 518 0.01 10.32 -24.21
C ARG A 518 -1.51 10.34 -24.20
N PRO A 519 -2.13 10.74 -25.32
CA PRO A 519 -3.59 10.71 -25.42
C PRO A 519 -4.11 9.26 -25.48
N PHE A 520 -5.37 9.09 -25.08
CA PHE A 520 -6.10 7.85 -25.33
C PHE A 520 -6.11 7.50 -26.84
N PRO A 521 -5.96 6.23 -27.26
CA PRO A 521 -5.91 5.02 -26.46
C PRO A 521 -4.50 4.56 -26.03
N ASN A 522 -3.46 5.35 -26.30
CA ASN A 522 -2.06 5.02 -25.96
C ASN A 522 -1.60 5.60 -24.61
N HIS A 523 -2.55 6.06 -23.80
CA HIS A 523 -2.29 6.55 -22.45
C HIS A 523 -1.70 5.44 -21.57
N VAL A 524 -1.09 5.84 -20.47
CA VAL A 524 -0.62 4.91 -19.44
C VAL A 524 -1.59 4.90 -18.27
N SER A 525 -2.06 6.08 -17.88
CA SER A 525 -3.04 6.26 -16.81
C SER A 525 -3.72 7.63 -16.94
N PHE A 526 -4.90 7.75 -16.32
CA PHE A 526 -5.52 9.03 -15.97
C PHE A 526 -5.44 9.30 -14.46
N LEU A 527 -5.09 8.26 -13.69
CA LEU A 527 -4.98 8.30 -12.24
C LEU A 527 -3.51 8.31 -11.84
N TRP A 528 -2.98 9.49 -11.60
CA TRP A 528 -1.60 9.68 -11.18
C TRP A 528 -1.52 10.12 -9.72
N GLY A 529 -0.41 9.84 -9.05
CA GLY A 529 -0.11 10.44 -7.76
C GLY A 529 0.10 11.95 -7.85
N ASP A 530 0.11 12.61 -6.69
CA ASP A 530 0.25 14.06 -6.60
C ASP A 530 1.54 14.58 -7.27
N THR A 531 1.49 15.84 -7.74
CA THR A 531 2.62 16.51 -8.38
C THR A 531 3.51 17.26 -7.40
N GLN A 532 3.10 17.44 -6.16
CA GLN A 532 3.80 18.27 -5.17
C GLN A 532 5.07 17.62 -4.68
N ARG A 533 5.08 16.28 -4.48
CA ARG A 533 6.27 15.53 -4.10
C ARG A 533 7.36 15.61 -5.16
N ILE A 534 7.02 15.42 -6.44
CA ILE A 534 8.00 15.50 -7.52
C ILE A 534 8.52 16.94 -7.72
N GLN A 535 7.72 17.97 -7.48
CA GLN A 535 8.16 19.36 -7.52
C GLN A 535 9.17 19.63 -6.39
N ARG A 536 8.88 19.15 -5.17
CA ARG A 536 9.83 19.26 -4.05
C ARG A 536 11.12 18.52 -4.34
N TRP A 537 11.04 17.29 -4.84
CA TRP A 537 12.19 16.49 -5.25
C TRP A 537 13.05 17.23 -6.29
N ARG A 538 12.45 17.78 -7.35
CA ARG A 538 13.15 18.57 -8.36
C ARG A 538 13.90 19.75 -7.72
N SER A 539 13.26 20.48 -6.82
CA SER A 539 13.87 21.59 -6.10
C SER A 539 15.10 21.17 -5.30
N LEU A 540 15.08 20.00 -4.65
CA LEU A 540 16.22 19.43 -3.92
C LEU A 540 17.36 19.02 -4.86
N MET A 541 17.03 18.31 -5.94
CA MET A 541 18.02 17.82 -6.89
C MET A 541 18.70 18.94 -7.69
N GLN A 542 17.99 20.04 -7.96
CA GLN A 542 18.54 21.21 -8.68
C GLN A 542 19.48 22.07 -7.83
N ARG A 543 19.40 21.98 -6.50
CA ARG A 543 20.26 22.76 -5.60
C ARG A 543 21.71 22.30 -5.57
N ARG A 544 21.99 21.06 -6.01
CA ARG A 544 23.30 20.42 -5.98
C ARG A 544 23.68 19.93 -7.38
N GLN A 545 24.90 20.15 -7.78
CA GLN A 545 25.44 19.60 -9.02
C GLN A 545 25.77 18.11 -8.85
N VAL A 546 26.29 17.75 -7.69
CA VAL A 546 26.63 16.37 -7.34
C VAL A 546 25.92 15.95 -6.05
N HIS A 547 25.60 14.69 -5.97
CA HIS A 547 24.88 14.06 -4.87
C HIS A 547 25.76 13.05 -4.13
N THR A 548 25.44 12.77 -2.90
CA THR A 548 26.02 11.72 -2.06
C THR A 548 24.93 10.80 -1.57
N ARG A 549 25.29 9.63 -1.04
CA ARG A 549 24.37 8.77 -0.31
C ARG A 549 23.61 9.57 0.77
N ASP A 550 24.32 10.37 1.56
CA ASP A 550 23.69 11.16 2.63
C ASP A 550 22.70 12.20 2.08
N SER A 551 23.01 12.84 0.93
CA SER A 551 22.07 13.77 0.30
C SER A 551 20.80 13.09 -0.22
N PHE A 552 20.89 11.80 -0.57
CA PHE A 552 19.74 11.00 -0.95
C PHE A 552 18.91 10.60 0.27
N ILE A 553 19.57 10.29 1.40
CA ILE A 553 18.91 10.10 2.71
C ILE A 553 18.19 11.38 3.13
N GLU A 554 18.85 12.53 3.08
CA GLU A 554 18.24 13.85 3.38
C GLU A 554 16.96 14.08 2.55
N ALA A 555 16.97 13.70 1.27
CA ALA A 555 15.80 13.84 0.41
C ALA A 555 14.67 12.86 0.77
N GLN A 556 14.98 11.62 1.17
CA GLN A 556 13.97 10.68 1.68
C GLN A 556 13.30 11.17 2.98
N LEU A 557 14.03 11.94 3.78
CA LEU A 557 13.59 12.46 5.07
C LEU A 557 13.03 13.89 4.99
N ASP A 558 12.88 14.45 3.79
CA ASP A 558 12.39 15.82 3.61
C ASP A 558 10.89 15.93 3.93
N THR A 559 10.57 16.82 4.85
CA THR A 559 9.22 17.05 5.40
C THR A 559 8.55 18.31 4.90
N VAL A 560 9.15 19.01 3.94
CA VAL A 560 8.59 20.29 3.45
C VAL A 560 7.42 20.05 2.51
N SER A 561 6.24 20.52 2.91
CA SER A 561 5.02 20.48 2.10
C SER A 561 5.00 21.61 1.06
N PHE A 562 5.18 21.25 -0.22
CA PHE A 562 4.95 22.19 -1.32
C PHE A 562 3.45 22.53 -1.47
N THR A 563 2.59 21.62 -1.07
CA THR A 563 1.13 21.86 -0.99
C THR A 563 0.83 23.04 -0.04
N ALA A 564 1.36 23.00 1.18
CA ALA A 564 1.15 24.09 2.13
C ALA A 564 1.69 25.42 1.59
N ARG A 565 2.87 25.39 0.96
CA ARG A 565 3.48 26.60 0.36
C ARG A 565 2.70 27.17 -0.81
N SER A 566 1.97 26.35 -1.57
CA SER A 566 1.13 26.82 -2.67
C SER A 566 -0.25 27.24 -2.23
N LEU A 567 -0.87 26.51 -1.30
CA LEU A 567 -2.25 26.77 -0.88
C LEU A 567 -2.38 27.91 0.13
N LEU A 568 -1.50 28.02 1.15
CA LEU A 568 -1.62 29.03 2.17
C LEU A 568 -1.72 30.48 1.62
N PRO A 569 -0.90 30.88 0.62
CA PRO A 569 -1.02 32.20 0.01
C PRO A 569 -2.36 32.44 -0.71
N LEU A 570 -3.01 31.36 -1.18
CA LEU A 570 -4.31 31.45 -1.87
C LEU A 570 -5.47 31.52 -0.88
N ILE A 571 -5.58 30.53 -0.01
CA ILE A 571 -6.70 30.39 0.92
C ILE A 571 -6.66 31.46 2.04
N GLY A 572 -5.48 31.96 2.39
CA GLY A 572 -5.26 32.98 3.39
C GLY A 572 -5.22 34.42 2.85
N ALA A 573 -5.27 34.63 1.53
CA ALA A 573 -4.98 35.91 0.89
C ALA A 573 -5.69 37.12 1.55
N GLU A 574 -6.97 36.97 1.85
CA GLU A 574 -7.80 38.04 2.46
C GLU A 574 -7.96 37.90 3.99
N LEU A 575 -7.36 36.86 4.58
CA LEU A 575 -7.49 36.57 6.03
C LEU A 575 -6.30 37.04 6.85
N TRP A 576 -5.16 37.34 6.20
CA TRP A 576 -3.96 37.77 6.88
C TRP A 576 -4.24 39.06 7.67
N PHE A 577 -4.08 38.97 8.99
CA PHE A 577 -4.43 40.08 9.91
C PHE A 577 -3.43 41.21 9.88
N THR A 578 -3.91 42.45 9.69
CA THR A 578 -3.11 43.68 9.68
C THR A 578 -3.64 44.75 10.62
N GLY A 579 -4.73 44.49 11.35
CA GLY A 579 -5.42 45.43 12.21
C GLY A 579 -5.13 45.27 13.70
N GLU A 580 -6.05 45.76 14.54
CA GLU A 580 -5.95 45.65 15.99
C GLU A 580 -6.19 44.21 16.48
N THR A 581 -5.54 43.87 17.59
CA THR A 581 -5.68 42.58 18.23
C THR A 581 -7.08 42.40 18.82
N ALA A 582 -7.79 41.35 18.42
CA ALA A 582 -9.09 41.02 19.00
C ALA A 582 -8.98 40.65 20.49
N PRO A 583 -10.04 40.85 21.29
CA PRO A 583 -10.04 40.53 22.72
C PRO A 583 -9.74 39.06 23.00
N ASP A 584 -8.98 38.79 24.05
CA ASP A 584 -8.68 37.42 24.47
C ASP A 584 -9.97 36.63 24.78
N GLY A 585 -9.96 35.35 24.44
CA GLY A 585 -11.09 34.44 24.62
C GLY A 585 -12.15 34.49 23.49
N THR A 586 -11.98 35.36 22.47
CA THR A 586 -12.87 35.41 21.33
C THR A 586 -12.42 34.46 20.21
N PRO A 587 -13.34 33.90 19.38
CA PRO A 587 -12.98 33.11 18.19
C PRO A 587 -12.08 33.88 17.23
N GLU A 588 -12.31 35.16 17.06
CA GLU A 588 -11.48 36.03 16.22
C GLU A 588 -10.04 36.12 16.74
N ARG A 589 -9.83 36.17 18.05
CA ARG A 589 -8.49 36.14 18.66
C ARG A 589 -7.78 34.82 18.37
N GLN A 590 -8.47 33.69 18.46
CA GLN A 590 -7.92 32.41 18.13
C GLN A 590 -7.52 32.33 16.65
N ARG A 591 -8.36 32.84 15.76
CA ARG A 591 -8.06 32.92 14.33
C ARG A 591 -6.81 33.76 14.06
N GLN A 592 -6.69 34.95 14.70
CA GLN A 592 -5.51 35.78 14.57
C GLN A 592 -4.23 35.09 15.04
N ARG A 593 -4.28 34.32 16.15
CA ARG A 593 -3.14 33.56 16.66
C ARG A 593 -2.75 32.46 15.66
N ALA A 594 -3.72 31.70 15.15
CA ALA A 594 -3.48 30.65 14.15
C ALA A 594 -2.82 31.21 12.88
N LEU A 595 -3.37 32.31 12.34
CA LEU A 595 -2.80 32.99 11.17
C LEU A 595 -1.38 33.54 11.44
N THR A 596 -1.11 34.05 12.66
CA THR A 596 0.23 34.52 13.03
C THR A 596 1.25 33.38 13.03
N LEU A 597 0.89 32.19 13.55
CA LEU A 597 1.74 30.99 13.48
C LEU A 597 1.99 30.58 12.03
N LEU A 598 0.92 30.44 11.24
CA LEU A 598 1.02 30.02 9.85
C LEU A 598 1.79 31.00 8.96
N ALA A 599 1.74 32.31 9.23
CA ALA A 599 2.48 33.34 8.49
C ALA A 599 4.01 33.18 8.62
N GLY A 600 4.49 32.71 9.77
CA GLY A 600 5.91 32.43 10.03
C GLY A 600 6.37 31.04 9.62
N TRP A 601 5.46 30.15 9.24
CA TRP A 601 5.76 28.75 9.00
C TRP A 601 6.38 28.49 7.62
N SER A 602 7.44 27.68 7.60
CA SER A 602 8.17 27.34 6.38
C SER A 602 7.49 26.28 5.51
N GLY A 603 6.39 25.68 5.97
CA GLY A 603 5.75 24.51 5.35
C GLY A 603 6.39 23.18 5.76
N GLU A 604 7.28 23.18 6.76
CA GLU A 604 7.90 21.96 7.28
C GLU A 604 6.92 21.20 8.19
N MET A 605 6.52 20.00 7.78
CA MET A 605 5.63 19.11 8.54
C MET A 605 6.42 18.38 9.63
N ASN A 606 6.99 19.14 10.57
CA ASN A 606 7.81 18.61 11.66
C ASN A 606 6.93 18.21 12.84
N GLU A 607 7.19 17.04 13.44
CA GLU A 607 6.41 16.49 14.54
C GLU A 607 6.35 17.37 15.81
N HIS A 608 7.30 18.29 15.99
CA HIS A 608 7.40 19.17 17.16
C HIS A 608 6.71 20.52 16.98
N LEU A 609 6.26 20.84 15.75
CA LEU A 609 5.64 22.12 15.43
C LEU A 609 4.11 22.08 15.57
N PRO A 610 3.46 23.19 15.94
CA PRO A 610 2.01 23.33 16.00
C PRO A 610 1.36 23.61 14.63
N GLU A 611 2.05 24.30 13.72
CA GLU A 611 1.53 24.78 12.46
C GLU A 611 1.00 23.69 11.55
N PRO A 612 1.66 22.49 11.43
CA PRO A 612 1.17 21.43 10.61
C PRO A 612 -0.23 20.95 10.99
N LEU A 613 -0.54 20.85 12.29
CA LEU A 613 -1.87 20.44 12.76
C LEU A 613 -2.93 21.49 12.43
N ILE A 614 -2.62 22.77 12.63
CA ILE A 614 -3.53 23.88 12.30
C ILE A 614 -3.81 23.90 10.80
N TYR A 615 -2.76 23.80 9.98
CA TYR A 615 -2.88 23.74 8.51
C TYR A 615 -3.71 22.54 8.04
N ALA A 616 -3.39 21.33 8.50
CA ALA A 616 -4.07 20.12 8.09
C ALA A 616 -5.56 20.13 8.47
N ALA A 617 -5.89 20.61 9.68
CA ALA A 617 -7.27 20.77 10.11
C ALA A 617 -8.02 21.81 9.26
N TRP A 618 -7.38 22.92 8.94
CA TRP A 618 -7.97 23.99 8.13
C TRP A 618 -8.30 23.52 6.70
N VAL A 619 -7.33 22.95 5.98
CA VAL A 619 -7.56 22.53 4.59
C VAL A 619 -8.55 21.37 4.49
N ARG A 620 -8.60 20.49 5.50
CA ARG A 620 -9.59 19.43 5.58
C ARG A 620 -11.01 20.01 5.76
N ALA A 621 -11.21 20.91 6.72
CA ALA A 621 -12.48 21.57 6.93
C ALA A 621 -12.90 22.42 5.71
N LEU A 622 -11.92 23.02 5.01
CA LEU A 622 -12.17 23.77 3.79
C LEU A 622 -12.71 22.86 2.67
N GLN A 623 -12.05 21.75 2.38
CA GLN A 623 -12.55 20.83 1.37
C GLN A 623 -13.96 20.31 1.70
N GLU A 624 -14.18 19.92 2.95
CA GLU A 624 -15.50 19.48 3.40
C GLU A 624 -16.59 20.52 3.13
N ARG A 625 -16.33 21.79 3.46
CA ARG A 625 -17.26 22.90 3.19
C ARG A 625 -17.52 23.14 1.70
N LEU A 626 -16.48 22.99 0.88
CA LEU A 626 -16.58 23.21 -0.57
C LEU A 626 -17.40 22.16 -1.31
N ILE A 627 -17.50 20.93 -0.75
CA ILE A 627 -18.11 19.80 -1.49
C ILE A 627 -19.39 19.28 -0.84
N GLN A 628 -19.70 19.68 0.41
CA GLN A 628 -20.76 19.06 1.20
C GLN A 628 -22.15 19.27 0.61
N ASP A 629 -22.43 20.42 0.08
CA ASP A 629 -23.75 20.78 -0.45
C ASP A 629 -24.02 20.24 -1.85
N GLU A 630 -23.01 20.11 -2.69
CA GLU A 630 -23.12 19.50 -4.01
C GLU A 630 -23.16 17.97 -3.94
N LEU A 631 -22.31 17.37 -3.11
CA LEU A 631 -22.16 15.92 -3.06
C LEU A 631 -22.98 15.24 -1.97
N GLY A 632 -23.48 16.00 -0.97
CA GLY A 632 -24.27 15.44 0.13
C GLY A 632 -23.53 14.29 0.83
N ALA A 633 -24.16 13.10 0.91
CA ALA A 633 -23.55 11.95 1.56
C ALA A 633 -22.27 11.43 0.83
N LEU A 634 -22.13 11.69 -0.45
CA LEU A 634 -20.94 11.29 -1.21
C LEU A 634 -19.69 12.08 -0.80
N ALA A 635 -19.84 13.28 -0.22
CA ALA A 635 -18.73 14.09 0.28
C ALA A 635 -17.85 13.33 1.29
N GLN A 636 -18.42 12.40 2.06
CA GLN A 636 -17.68 11.58 3.03
C GLN A 636 -16.65 10.64 2.41
N GLU A 637 -16.76 10.38 1.09
CA GLU A 637 -15.78 9.57 0.36
C GLU A 637 -14.61 10.39 -0.20
N TYR A 638 -14.63 11.72 -0.02
CA TYR A 638 -13.55 12.65 -0.31
C TYR A 638 -12.84 13.05 0.99
N ASP A 639 -12.40 12.05 1.74
CA ASP A 639 -11.86 12.16 3.09
C ASP A 639 -10.40 12.66 3.15
N HIS A 640 -9.73 12.72 1.99
CA HIS A 640 -8.42 13.31 1.84
C HIS A 640 -8.47 14.58 1.01
N VAL A 641 -7.64 15.53 1.39
CA VAL A 641 -7.55 16.81 0.70
C VAL A 641 -6.94 16.60 -0.69
N ASP A 642 -7.65 17.06 -1.74
CA ASP A 642 -7.09 17.21 -3.07
C ASP A 642 -6.58 18.66 -3.26
N PRO A 643 -5.25 18.87 -3.25
CA PRO A 643 -4.68 20.21 -3.38
C PRO A 643 -4.99 20.86 -4.72
N LEU A 644 -5.10 20.06 -5.79
CA LEU A 644 -5.37 20.56 -7.12
C LEU A 644 -6.82 21.07 -7.23
N PHE A 645 -7.77 20.39 -6.61
CA PHE A 645 -9.16 20.87 -6.52
C PHE A 645 -9.22 22.22 -5.81
N ILE A 646 -8.64 22.35 -4.61
CA ILE A 646 -8.64 23.62 -3.86
C ILE A 646 -7.95 24.73 -4.65
N GLU A 647 -6.83 24.43 -5.30
CA GLU A 647 -6.12 25.41 -6.15
C GLU A 647 -6.98 25.89 -7.32
N ARG A 648 -7.69 24.98 -8.01
CA ARG A 648 -8.63 25.32 -9.11
C ARG A 648 -9.75 26.23 -8.61
N VAL A 649 -10.36 25.91 -7.47
CA VAL A 649 -11.46 26.70 -6.86
C VAL A 649 -10.97 28.11 -6.52
N PHE A 650 -9.85 28.24 -5.81
CA PHE A 650 -9.34 29.56 -5.38
C PHE A 650 -8.70 30.39 -6.49
N ARG A 651 -8.36 29.77 -7.63
CA ARG A 651 -7.91 30.47 -8.84
C ARG A 651 -9.03 30.70 -9.84
N ASP A 652 -10.24 30.26 -9.54
CA ASP A 652 -11.41 30.35 -10.42
C ASP A 652 -11.15 29.77 -11.82
N VAL A 653 -10.47 28.63 -11.88
CA VAL A 653 -10.16 27.97 -13.15
C VAL A 653 -11.45 27.44 -13.76
N ASP A 654 -11.81 27.92 -14.95
CA ASP A 654 -13.02 27.57 -15.69
C ASP A 654 -14.32 27.75 -14.90
N GLY A 655 -14.37 28.74 -13.97
CA GLY A 655 -15.52 29.02 -13.13
C GLY A 655 -15.63 28.18 -11.86
N ALA A 656 -14.55 27.50 -11.46
CA ALA A 656 -14.53 26.62 -10.29
C ALA A 656 -14.80 27.35 -8.95
N ALA A 657 -14.68 28.70 -8.88
CA ALA A 657 -15.09 29.45 -7.68
C ALA A 657 -16.58 29.27 -7.33
N ALA A 658 -17.39 28.72 -8.22
CA ALA A 658 -18.76 28.34 -7.93
C ALA A 658 -18.91 27.32 -6.79
N TRP A 659 -17.87 26.52 -6.49
CA TRP A 659 -17.83 25.61 -5.33
C TRP A 659 -17.79 26.34 -3.96
N CYS A 660 -17.60 27.65 -3.95
CA CYS A 660 -17.62 28.45 -2.72
C CYS A 660 -19.03 28.92 -2.34
N ASP A 661 -20.01 28.79 -3.24
CA ASP A 661 -21.40 29.25 -3.03
C ASP A 661 -22.24 28.10 -2.42
N VAL A 662 -22.70 28.25 -1.20
CA VAL A 662 -23.53 27.22 -0.54
C VAL A 662 -24.93 27.24 -1.13
N LEU A 663 -25.32 26.20 -1.87
CA LEU A 663 -26.57 26.10 -2.61
C LEU A 663 -27.83 26.34 -1.79
N GLN A 664 -27.79 26.07 -0.48
CA GLN A 664 -28.94 26.21 0.45
C GLN A 664 -28.97 27.56 1.16
N SER A 665 -27.97 28.42 0.97
CA SER A 665 -27.90 29.70 1.64
C SER A 665 -28.46 30.85 0.78
N ALA A 666 -28.88 31.99 1.42
CA ALA A 666 -29.46 33.10 0.68
C ALA A 666 -28.40 34.10 0.17
N PRO A 667 -27.39 34.52 0.93
CA PRO A 667 -26.29 35.29 0.39
C PRO A 667 -25.34 34.35 -0.35
N LYS A 668 -24.83 34.78 -1.49
CA LYS A 668 -23.78 34.08 -2.19
C LYS A 668 -22.46 34.23 -1.41
N GLU A 669 -21.90 33.11 -0.96
CA GLU A 669 -20.62 33.10 -0.27
C GLU A 669 -19.47 33.24 -1.27
N THR A 670 -18.38 33.83 -0.80
CA THR A 670 -17.11 33.92 -1.53
C THR A 670 -16.09 32.90 -1.04
N CYS A 671 -15.09 32.59 -1.84
CA CYS A 671 -14.02 31.67 -1.41
C CYS A 671 -13.26 32.15 -0.15
N PRO A 672 -12.98 33.45 0.05
CA PRO A 672 -12.49 33.96 1.33
C PRO A 672 -13.44 33.70 2.53
N ASP A 673 -14.77 33.78 2.34
CA ASP A 673 -15.74 33.45 3.39
C ASP A 673 -15.63 31.96 3.76
N MET A 674 -15.57 31.05 2.76
CA MET A 674 -15.39 29.62 2.98
C MET A 674 -14.08 29.32 3.71
N ALA A 675 -12.99 29.96 3.30
CA ALA A 675 -11.69 29.78 3.96
C ALA A 675 -11.73 30.22 5.43
N ARG A 676 -12.39 31.36 5.72
CA ARG A 676 -12.55 31.87 7.08
C ARG A 676 -13.40 30.95 7.94
N LEU A 677 -14.56 30.52 7.44
CA LEU A 677 -15.46 29.61 8.15
C LEU A 677 -14.80 28.26 8.41
N ALA A 678 -14.07 27.73 7.44
CA ALA A 678 -13.33 26.48 7.60
C ALA A 678 -12.21 26.59 8.65
N LEU A 679 -11.52 27.74 8.73
CA LEU A 679 -10.53 27.95 9.78
C LEU A 679 -11.19 28.02 11.18
N ASP A 680 -12.35 28.65 11.28
CA ASP A 680 -13.10 28.69 12.54
C ASP A 680 -13.54 27.29 12.97
N ASP A 681 -14.06 26.45 12.06
CA ASP A 681 -14.41 25.05 12.35
C ASP A 681 -13.19 24.22 12.80
N ALA A 682 -12.08 24.38 12.09
CA ALA A 682 -10.83 23.70 12.44
C ALA A 682 -10.36 24.08 13.85
N LEU A 683 -10.43 25.37 14.21
CA LEU A 683 -10.04 25.85 15.53
C LEU A 683 -10.99 25.38 16.64
N VAL A 684 -12.29 25.24 16.35
CA VAL A 684 -13.26 24.64 17.28
C VAL A 684 -12.89 23.17 17.52
N TRP A 685 -12.69 22.39 16.45
CA TRP A 685 -12.27 20.98 16.55
C TRP A 685 -10.95 20.81 17.32
N ILE A 686 -9.94 21.66 17.01
CA ILE A 686 -8.64 21.66 17.73
C ILE A 686 -8.86 21.92 19.22
N ASN A 687 -9.68 22.93 19.55
CA ASN A 687 -9.95 23.27 20.95
C ASN A 687 -10.63 22.13 21.73
N GLU A 688 -11.57 21.45 21.09
CA GLU A 688 -12.29 20.32 21.70
C GLU A 688 -11.38 19.09 21.88
N THR A 689 -10.47 18.85 20.94
CA THR A 689 -9.62 17.65 20.92
C THR A 689 -8.30 17.85 21.67
N TRP A 690 -7.64 19.00 21.48
CA TRP A 690 -6.26 19.27 21.92
C TRP A 690 -6.14 20.45 22.89
N GLY A 691 -7.22 21.21 23.10
CA GLY A 691 -7.25 22.40 23.94
C GLY A 691 -6.94 23.69 23.19
N SER A 692 -7.09 24.82 23.90
CA SER A 692 -7.07 26.18 23.31
C SER A 692 -5.69 26.82 23.13
N GLN A 693 -4.62 26.13 23.57
CA GLN A 693 -3.25 26.67 23.53
C GLN A 693 -2.55 26.24 22.23
N LEU A 694 -2.74 26.99 21.14
CA LEU A 694 -2.24 26.64 19.81
C LEU A 694 -0.73 26.43 19.76
N GLU A 695 0.05 27.23 20.47
CA GLU A 695 1.51 27.17 20.52
C GLU A 695 2.04 25.93 21.23
N SER A 696 1.21 25.24 22.00
CA SER A 696 1.57 24.00 22.68
C SER A 696 1.28 22.75 21.86
N LEU A 697 0.57 22.88 20.75
CA LEU A 697 0.27 21.74 19.87
C LEU A 697 1.56 21.13 19.32
N ARG A 698 1.48 19.85 19.03
CA ARG A 698 2.55 19.11 18.37
C ARG A 698 1.94 18.22 17.28
N TRP A 699 2.43 18.38 16.06
CA TRP A 699 1.97 17.55 14.94
C TRP A 699 2.08 16.06 15.25
N GLY A 700 3.20 15.62 15.82
CA GLY A 700 3.47 14.23 16.16
C GLY A 700 2.53 13.61 17.19
N ASP A 701 1.78 14.41 17.97
CA ASP A 701 0.74 13.88 18.87
C ASP A 701 -0.47 13.40 18.06
N ALA A 702 -0.82 14.09 16.98
CA ALA A 702 -1.90 13.73 16.06
C ALA A 702 -1.42 12.77 14.94
N HIS A 703 -0.16 12.93 14.48
CA HIS A 703 0.42 12.22 13.36
C HIS A 703 1.34 11.07 13.80
N GLN A 704 0.79 10.14 14.57
CA GLN A 704 1.50 8.96 15.00
C GLN A 704 1.45 7.87 13.94
N ALA A 705 2.60 7.27 13.59
CA ALA A 705 2.64 6.06 12.78
C ALA A 705 1.95 4.91 13.52
N THR A 706 0.94 4.32 12.88
CA THR A 706 0.06 3.31 13.48
C THR A 706 0.36 1.94 12.91
N HIS A 707 1.41 1.29 13.42
CA HIS A 707 1.68 -0.09 13.07
C HIS A 707 0.80 -0.99 13.94
N ASP A 708 -0.41 -1.28 13.46
CA ASP A 708 -1.36 -2.14 14.16
C ASP A 708 -1.12 -3.61 13.80
N HIS A 709 -1.14 -4.47 14.83
CA HIS A 709 -1.15 -5.90 14.62
C HIS A 709 -2.48 -6.31 13.98
N GLN A 710 -2.43 -6.83 12.76
CA GLN A 710 -3.61 -7.03 11.90
C GLN A 710 -4.73 -7.84 12.55
N THR A 711 -4.39 -8.82 13.40
CA THR A 711 -5.37 -9.73 14.00
C THR A 711 -5.74 -9.35 15.44
N LEU A 712 -4.78 -8.90 16.22
CA LEU A 712 -4.93 -8.70 17.67
C LEU A 712 -4.83 -7.23 18.09
N GLY A 713 -4.55 -6.33 17.13
CA GLY A 713 -4.36 -4.91 17.40
C GLY A 713 -5.61 -4.17 17.89
N GLU A 714 -6.79 -4.71 17.64
CA GLU A 714 -8.06 -4.17 18.15
C GLU A 714 -8.54 -4.84 19.45
N VAL A 715 -7.87 -5.91 19.89
CA VAL A 715 -8.27 -6.64 21.10
C VAL A 715 -7.91 -5.81 22.33
N PRO A 716 -8.88 -5.49 23.21
CA PRO A 716 -8.61 -4.75 24.44
C PRO A 716 -7.47 -5.40 25.24
N VAL A 717 -6.58 -4.60 25.80
CA VAL A 717 -5.34 -4.98 26.52
C VAL A 717 -4.24 -5.44 25.58
N LEU A 718 -4.46 -6.37 24.63
CA LEU A 718 -3.39 -6.87 23.75
C LEU A 718 -2.86 -5.77 22.83
N ARG A 719 -3.71 -4.84 22.38
CA ARG A 719 -3.31 -3.69 21.54
C ARG A 719 -2.16 -2.86 22.13
N TYR A 720 -2.04 -2.79 23.45
CA TYR A 720 -0.97 -2.03 24.13
C TYR A 720 0.39 -2.71 24.08
N PHE A 721 0.42 -4.01 23.78
CA PHE A 721 1.64 -4.80 23.69
C PHE A 721 2.03 -5.13 22.27
N MET A 722 1.07 -5.14 21.35
CA MET A 722 1.27 -5.60 19.99
C MET A 722 1.33 -4.46 18.97
N ASN A 723 0.65 -3.33 19.23
CA ASN A 723 0.69 -2.18 18.34
C ASN A 723 1.90 -1.31 18.62
N ILE A 724 2.55 -0.82 17.56
CA ILE A 724 3.66 0.11 17.66
C ILE A 724 3.13 1.50 17.31
N ARG A 725 3.40 2.47 18.17
CA ARG A 725 2.99 3.86 18.02
C ARG A 725 4.20 4.76 18.16
N GLN A 726 4.42 5.64 17.16
CA GLN A 726 5.54 6.57 17.14
C GLN A 726 5.11 7.90 16.53
N SER A 727 5.45 9.02 17.19
CA SER A 727 5.33 10.34 16.59
C SER A 727 6.16 10.40 15.33
N THR A 728 5.61 10.97 14.26
CA THR A 728 6.30 11.10 12.98
C THR A 728 6.12 12.48 12.38
N SER A 729 7.18 12.97 11.74
CA SER A 729 7.16 14.10 10.83
C SER A 729 6.63 13.69 9.45
N GLY A 730 6.43 14.66 8.57
CA GLY A 730 5.87 14.43 7.23
C GLY A 730 4.36 14.61 7.17
N GLY A 731 3.77 14.32 6.04
CA GLY A 731 2.34 14.43 5.78
C GLY A 731 1.98 13.85 4.40
N ASP A 732 0.73 14.03 3.97
CA ASP A 732 0.18 13.41 2.77
C ASP A 732 1.01 13.67 1.50
N ASN A 733 1.56 14.87 1.35
CA ASN A 733 2.23 15.34 0.13
C ASN A 733 3.72 15.72 0.34
N THR A 734 4.37 15.20 1.36
CA THR A 734 5.83 15.37 1.58
C THR A 734 6.61 14.19 1.02
N LEU A 735 7.92 14.33 0.79
CA LEU A 735 8.77 13.21 0.37
C LEU A 735 8.88 12.15 1.46
N LEU A 736 9.15 12.55 2.71
CA LEU A 736 8.91 11.70 3.87
C LEU A 736 7.39 11.63 4.07
N ARG A 737 6.75 10.77 3.28
CA ARG A 737 5.31 10.69 3.29
C ARG A 737 4.80 9.97 4.52
N GLY A 738 3.88 10.63 5.24
CA GLY A 738 3.05 10.07 6.28
C GLY A 738 1.59 10.34 5.95
N ARG A 739 0.92 9.38 5.27
CA ARG A 739 -0.47 9.59 4.88
C ARG A 739 -1.39 9.49 6.06
N THR A 740 -2.20 10.52 6.21
CA THR A 740 -3.23 10.60 7.25
C THR A 740 -4.34 9.57 7.02
N ARG A 741 -5.08 9.22 8.07
CA ARG A 741 -6.23 8.31 7.98
C ARG A 741 -7.42 8.94 7.25
N GLY A 742 -7.62 10.25 7.38
CA GLY A 742 -8.71 11.01 6.77
C GLY A 742 -10.02 10.95 7.54
N THR A 743 -10.36 9.85 8.21
CA THR A 743 -11.64 9.61 8.87
C THR A 743 -11.50 9.16 10.32
N GLY A 744 -12.64 9.08 11.03
CA GLY A 744 -12.71 8.57 12.40
C GLY A 744 -12.21 9.54 13.46
N PRO A 745 -11.98 9.07 14.70
CA PRO A 745 -11.61 9.93 15.83
C PRO A 745 -10.19 10.52 15.71
N ASP A 746 -9.28 9.81 15.04
CA ASP A 746 -7.89 10.19 14.83
C ASP A 746 -7.59 10.41 13.34
N PRO A 747 -8.16 11.45 12.70
CA PRO A 747 -8.11 11.62 11.25
C PRO A 747 -6.70 11.90 10.73
N PHE A 748 -5.81 12.40 11.57
CA PHE A 748 -4.42 12.70 11.21
C PHE A 748 -3.42 11.61 11.57
N ALA A 749 -3.87 10.47 12.12
CA ALA A 749 -2.98 9.34 12.38
C ALA A 749 -2.29 8.89 11.08
N ASN A 750 -0.97 8.70 11.13
CA ASN A 750 -0.17 8.23 10.01
C ASN A 750 -0.38 6.72 9.82
N VAL A 751 -1.09 6.34 8.78
CA VAL A 751 -1.49 4.94 8.53
C VAL A 751 -0.75 4.31 7.35
N HIS A 752 0.02 5.10 6.58
CA HIS A 752 0.62 4.64 5.34
C HIS A 752 1.86 5.47 5.00
N GLY A 753 2.98 4.82 4.72
CA GLY A 753 4.24 5.48 4.39
C GLY A 753 5.35 4.49 4.08
N ALA A 754 6.61 4.95 4.15
CA ALA A 754 7.80 4.18 3.83
C ALA A 754 8.04 3.05 4.85
N GLY A 755 7.47 1.88 4.63
CA GLY A 755 7.74 0.68 5.45
C GLY A 755 9.14 0.10 5.24
N PHE A 756 9.79 0.45 4.15
CA PHE A 756 11.18 0.17 3.79
C PHE A 756 11.81 1.46 3.25
N ARG A 757 13.08 1.69 3.54
CA ARG A 757 13.92 2.70 2.90
C ARG A 757 15.26 2.09 2.56
N GLY A 758 15.79 2.41 1.36
CA GLY A 758 17.12 1.98 0.94
C GLY A 758 17.80 3.04 0.10
N VAL A 759 19.13 3.17 0.26
CA VAL A 759 20.01 4.02 -0.56
C VAL A 759 21.26 3.22 -0.91
N TYR A 760 21.52 3.06 -2.21
CA TYR A 760 22.59 2.22 -2.71
C TYR A 760 23.60 3.06 -3.49
N ASP A 761 24.90 2.83 -3.24
CA ASP A 761 26.03 3.55 -3.89
C ASP A 761 26.90 2.55 -4.66
N PHE A 762 26.98 2.70 -5.98
CA PHE A 762 27.73 1.81 -6.86
C PHE A 762 29.20 2.23 -7.06
N ALA A 763 29.71 3.23 -6.33
CA ALA A 763 31.14 3.41 -6.15
C ALA A 763 31.72 2.44 -5.11
N ASP A 764 30.92 2.16 -4.06
CA ASP A 764 31.18 1.18 -3.00
C ASP A 764 29.86 0.54 -2.60
N PRO A 765 29.45 -0.54 -3.28
CA PRO A 765 28.13 -1.16 -3.01
C PRO A 765 27.92 -1.58 -1.57
N ASP A 766 28.95 -1.97 -0.82
CA ASP A 766 28.82 -2.38 0.58
C ASP A 766 28.68 -1.21 1.56
N SER A 767 28.87 0.03 1.10
CA SER A 767 28.47 1.24 1.83
C SER A 767 26.97 1.54 1.76
N SER A 768 26.19 0.77 0.99
CA SER A 768 24.74 0.91 0.87
C SER A 768 24.04 0.66 2.21
N VAL A 769 22.84 1.25 2.36
CA VAL A 769 22.09 1.20 3.62
C VAL A 769 20.61 0.94 3.39
N PHE A 770 19.93 0.34 4.37
CA PHE A 770 18.50 0.12 4.37
C PHE A 770 17.92 0.10 5.78
N VAL A 771 16.60 0.12 5.90
CA VAL A 771 15.87 -0.01 7.19
C VAL A 771 14.40 -0.35 6.92
N THR A 772 13.75 -1.04 7.87
CA THR A 772 12.30 -1.24 7.89
C THR A 772 11.64 -0.54 9.07
N SER A 773 10.33 -0.29 8.97
CA SER A 773 9.55 0.46 9.96
C SER A 773 9.20 -0.31 11.24
N THR A 774 9.46 -1.62 11.28
CA THR A 774 9.39 -2.49 12.47
C THR A 774 10.64 -3.34 12.54
N GLY A 775 10.64 -4.44 13.29
CA GLY A 775 11.76 -5.39 13.29
C GLY A 775 11.55 -6.55 12.31
N GLN A 776 12.50 -7.49 12.31
CA GLN A 776 12.48 -8.69 11.48
C GLN A 776 11.49 -9.74 11.97
N SER A 777 11.29 -9.87 13.29
CA SER A 777 10.40 -10.87 13.88
C SER A 777 8.93 -10.42 13.85
N GLY A 778 8.01 -11.33 13.55
CA GLY A 778 6.57 -11.15 13.73
C GLY A 778 6.08 -11.51 15.14
N HIS A 779 6.96 -12.01 16.00
CA HIS A 779 6.60 -12.45 17.34
C HIS A 779 6.73 -11.29 18.33
N PHE A 780 5.61 -10.83 18.90
CA PHE A 780 5.55 -9.63 19.74
C PHE A 780 6.38 -9.70 21.05
N LEU A 781 6.79 -10.88 21.50
CA LEU A 781 7.73 -11.04 22.63
C LEU A 781 9.21 -11.06 22.20
N SER A 782 9.49 -11.06 20.90
CA SER A 782 10.86 -11.02 20.39
C SER A 782 11.45 -9.62 20.55
N HIS A 783 12.73 -9.55 20.92
CA HIS A 783 13.49 -8.29 20.88
C HIS A 783 13.53 -7.67 19.48
N TYR A 784 13.43 -8.50 18.44
CA TYR A 784 13.47 -8.10 17.03
C TYR A 784 12.09 -7.83 16.45
N TYR A 785 11.07 -7.55 17.26
CA TYR A 785 9.73 -7.18 16.81
C TYR A 785 9.66 -5.72 16.34
N ASP A 786 10.34 -4.82 17.07
CA ASP A 786 10.29 -3.36 16.85
C ASP A 786 11.66 -2.67 17.01
N ASP A 787 12.76 -3.41 17.04
CA ASP A 787 14.12 -2.90 17.25
C ASP A 787 14.57 -1.90 16.17
N LEU A 788 14.16 -2.09 14.90
CA LEU A 788 14.47 -1.17 13.81
C LEU A 788 13.52 0.05 13.77
N ALA A 789 12.39 0.02 14.47
CA ALA A 789 11.38 1.08 14.42
C ALA A 789 11.93 2.43 14.90
N GLN A 790 12.80 2.45 15.91
CA GLN A 790 13.41 3.69 16.39
C GLN A 790 14.45 4.24 15.40
N LEU A 791 15.23 3.38 14.76
CA LEU A 791 16.15 3.79 13.69
C LEU A 791 15.36 4.39 12.53
N TRP A 792 14.34 3.69 12.07
CA TRP A 792 13.45 4.15 11.00
C TRP A 792 12.84 5.54 11.30
N ARG A 793 12.31 5.73 12.53
CA ARG A 793 11.73 7.00 12.95
C ARG A 793 12.74 8.15 12.93
N ARG A 794 13.98 7.89 13.36
CA ARG A 794 15.06 8.89 13.42
C ARG A 794 15.75 9.13 12.08
N GLY A 795 15.37 8.39 11.02
CA GLY A 795 16.06 8.45 9.74
C GLY A 795 17.45 7.81 9.76
N GLU A 796 17.66 6.87 10.66
CA GLU A 796 18.87 6.06 10.77
C GLU A 796 18.69 4.77 9.99
N TYR A 797 19.80 4.19 9.54
CA TYR A 797 19.82 3.00 8.68
C TYR A 797 20.81 1.98 9.22
N ILE A 798 20.67 0.75 8.77
CA ILE A 798 21.64 -0.33 8.98
C ILE A 798 22.41 -0.62 7.67
N PRO A 799 23.61 -1.21 7.74
CA PRO A 799 24.38 -1.59 6.55
C PRO A 799 23.64 -2.59 5.67
N MET A 800 23.72 -2.37 4.35
CA MET A 800 23.21 -3.27 3.32
C MET A 800 24.39 -3.90 2.58
N SER A 801 25.15 -4.75 3.27
CA SER A 801 26.41 -5.31 2.79
C SER A 801 26.28 -6.76 2.32
N LEU A 802 27.02 -7.11 1.27
CA LEU A 802 27.24 -8.48 0.81
C LEU A 802 28.53 -9.08 1.37
N ASP A 803 29.24 -8.36 2.24
CA ASP A 803 30.42 -8.88 2.92
C ASP A 803 30.02 -9.96 3.95
N GLU A 804 30.50 -11.18 3.73
CA GLU A 804 30.22 -12.31 4.61
C GLU A 804 30.88 -12.17 5.97
N ASP A 805 32.10 -11.63 6.03
CA ASP A 805 32.82 -11.43 7.30
C ASP A 805 32.06 -10.43 8.20
N LEU A 806 31.47 -9.40 7.61
CA LEU A 806 30.65 -8.44 8.33
C LEU A 806 29.39 -9.09 8.90
N ALA A 807 28.70 -9.94 8.14
CA ALA A 807 27.53 -10.67 8.62
C ALA A 807 27.86 -11.61 9.80
N ARG A 808 29.06 -12.20 9.78
CA ARG A 808 29.54 -13.16 10.81
C ARG A 808 30.26 -12.50 12.00
N ALA A 809 30.55 -11.20 11.96
CA ALA A 809 31.35 -10.51 12.97
C ALA A 809 30.69 -10.50 14.36
N ALA A 810 29.36 -10.39 14.44
CA ALA A 810 28.60 -10.43 15.68
C ALA A 810 27.17 -10.97 15.40
N PRO A 811 27.04 -12.22 14.98
CA PRO A 811 25.75 -12.77 14.58
C PRO A 811 24.84 -12.93 15.80
N VAL A 812 23.55 -12.67 15.60
CA VAL A 812 22.49 -13.01 16.58
C VAL A 812 22.42 -14.52 16.77
N GLY A 813 22.66 -15.30 15.72
CA GLY A 813 22.74 -16.73 15.70
C GLY A 813 22.99 -17.29 14.30
N ILE A 814 23.34 -18.55 14.21
CA ILE A 814 23.55 -19.28 12.95
C ILE A 814 22.69 -20.54 12.95
N THR A 815 21.66 -20.55 12.13
CA THR A 815 20.85 -21.75 11.92
C THR A 815 21.46 -22.58 10.79
N LYS A 816 21.82 -23.83 11.11
CA LYS A 816 22.34 -24.80 10.14
C LYS A 816 21.25 -25.79 9.75
N LEU A 817 20.89 -25.81 8.49
CA LEU A 817 19.98 -26.81 7.92
C LEU A 817 20.84 -27.92 7.32
N ILE A 818 20.74 -29.13 7.84
CA ILE A 818 21.55 -30.28 7.42
C ILE A 818 20.62 -31.31 6.75
N PRO A 819 20.98 -31.85 5.57
CA PRO A 819 20.20 -32.90 4.93
C PRO A 819 19.99 -34.09 5.86
N GLU A 820 18.76 -34.59 5.96
CA GLU A 820 18.51 -35.90 6.55
C GLU A 820 19.19 -36.96 5.64
N THR A 821 20.09 -37.75 6.21
CA THR A 821 20.68 -38.87 5.45
C THR A 821 19.55 -39.85 5.05
N PRO A 822 19.46 -40.30 3.79
CA PRO A 822 18.40 -41.20 3.31
C PRO A 822 18.32 -42.49 4.10
#